data_2a31c50d96480e5fe3a0f597a2983762
#
_entry.id   2a31c50d96480e5fe3a0f597a2983762
#
_cell.length_a   1.000
_cell.length_b   1.000
_cell.length_c   1.000
_cell.angle_alpha   90.00
_cell.angle_beta   90.00
_cell.angle_gamma   90.00
#
_symmetry.space_group_name_H-M   'P 1'
#
loop_
_entity.id
_entity.type
_entity.pdbx_description
1 polymer ?
#
loop_
_entity_poly.entity_id
_entity_poly.type
_entity_poly.pdbx_seq_one_letter_code
_entity_poly.pdbx_strand_id
1 'polypeptide(L)'
;MKETMKFQAESKELLNLMINSIYSNKDIFLRELISNASDAIDKYKFKSLNSEGKIPSKDYKIDIILDKKNNKITIKDNGIGMSKEDLTNNLGTIAKSGSKDFVAKFKEAKESKDFNIIGQFGVGFYSAFMVAQEVEVLTKTIDDKAYLFTSDGVDTYSIEESEREDSGTTITLTLKKDKDGEEYSKYLETYEIENLVKKYSDYIRYPIKMDVKTSKPKVDKDGKPIEGKYDEVVENKTLNSMIPLWKKNKKDVTEEELNSFYKDKFNDYEDPLASLFISVEGLVSYNALVYIPSHAPYNLYSENYEKGLDLYAKGVFIKEKCKELVPDYLKFIKGVVDSDDFSLNISREILQSNPVINKIANNIENKVVAKLNEIKKEDFDKYLKFFKEFGDHIKYGIYSSYGTKKDLLQDLLVFDSLKEDKKISLKDYKDKMPKDQKYIYFASGKSKESILMLPQIEKYKKGDQDVLLLSGNIDEFCILMMRDYDKVEFKSISEDNKEEVSKEEKEKIESCTAQNKELIDDIKDALKDEVNEVVLSSKLVDSPVCISTKDGLSLNMEDVMSKQPGVDENEAPKAQKVLEINPEHELFKALQALKGDKDKVKKYASLLYEEAMLLEGFDIKNRTEFVKNLNELMVESLKK
;
A
#
# COMPACT_ATOMS: atom_id res chain seq x y z
N MET A 1 37.06 16.75 42.72
CA MET A 1 37.18 15.41 42.10
C MET A 1 35.82 15.05 41.52
N LYS A 2 35.76 14.61 40.30
CA LYS A 2 34.53 14.15 39.66
C LYS A 2 34.36 12.68 40.05
N GLU A 3 33.40 12.38 40.93
CA GLU A 3 33.04 11.00 41.26
C GLU A 3 32.12 10.45 40.17
N THR A 4 32.50 9.33 39.57
CA THR A 4 31.68 8.59 38.64
C THR A 4 31.02 7.45 39.37
N MET A 5 29.71 7.53 39.58
CA MET A 5 28.90 6.46 40.20
C MET A 5 28.23 5.61 39.11
N LYS A 6 28.03 4.32 39.42
CA LYS A 6 27.23 3.42 38.57
C LYS A 6 25.77 3.49 38.99
N PHE A 7 24.86 3.48 38.01
CA PHE A 7 23.44 3.33 38.30
C PHE A 7 23.18 1.97 38.95
N GLN A 8 22.36 1.97 40.00
CA GLN A 8 21.82 0.77 40.63
C GLN A 8 20.39 0.55 40.10
N ALA A 9 20.02 -0.68 39.79
CA ALA A 9 18.71 -1.05 39.29
C ALA A 9 18.01 -1.98 40.31
N GLU A 10 16.75 -1.70 40.62
CA GLU A 10 15.89 -2.64 41.34
C GLU A 10 15.38 -3.71 40.36
N SER A 11 15.84 -4.96 40.58
CA SER A 11 15.54 -6.09 39.69
C SER A 11 14.03 -6.32 39.48
N LYS A 12 13.24 -6.11 40.53
CA LYS A 12 11.77 -6.24 40.48
C LYS A 12 11.11 -5.24 39.58
N GLU A 13 11.49 -3.96 39.64
CA GLU A 13 10.92 -2.91 38.78
C GLU A 13 11.33 -3.11 37.31
N LEU A 14 12.60 -3.52 37.10
CA LEU A 14 13.05 -3.86 35.74
C LEU A 14 12.28 -5.05 35.17
N LEU A 15 12.07 -6.10 35.93
CA LEU A 15 11.30 -7.26 35.49
C LEU A 15 9.84 -6.87 35.18
N ASN A 16 9.25 -6.04 36.04
CA ASN A 16 7.89 -5.54 35.86
C ASN A 16 7.75 -4.66 34.59
N LEU A 17 8.73 -3.78 34.33
CA LEU A 17 8.80 -2.99 33.10
C LEU A 17 8.95 -3.89 31.85
N MET A 18 9.77 -4.96 31.95
CA MET A 18 9.96 -5.90 30.86
C MET A 18 8.68 -6.68 30.54
N ILE A 19 7.99 -7.16 31.59
CA ILE A 19 6.76 -7.94 31.42
C ILE A 19 5.60 -7.08 30.88
N ASN A 20 5.47 -5.83 31.35
CA ASN A 20 4.27 -5.04 31.11
C ASN A 20 4.44 -3.87 30.12
N SER A 21 5.68 -3.49 29.74
CA SER A 21 5.91 -2.30 28.93
C SER A 21 6.70 -2.56 27.64
N ILE A 22 7.41 -3.66 27.52
CA ILE A 22 8.22 -3.96 26.31
C ILE A 22 7.35 -4.49 25.18
N TYR A 23 6.34 -5.30 25.50
CA TYR A 23 5.48 -5.93 24.51
C TYR A 23 4.07 -5.35 24.59
N SER A 24 3.52 -4.99 23.43
CA SER A 24 2.16 -4.46 23.32
C SER A 24 1.10 -5.57 23.32
N ASN A 25 1.48 -6.79 22.92
CA ASN A 25 0.58 -7.93 22.78
C ASN A 25 1.09 -9.14 23.57
N LYS A 26 0.22 -9.72 24.42
CA LYS A 26 0.53 -10.92 25.23
C LYS A 26 0.79 -12.17 24.38
N ASP A 27 0.18 -12.29 23.22
CA ASP A 27 0.31 -13.45 22.31
C ASP A 27 1.76 -13.73 21.90
N ILE A 28 2.63 -12.72 22.03
CA ILE A 28 4.07 -12.80 21.70
C ILE A 28 4.83 -13.79 22.58
N PHE A 29 4.32 -14.15 23.78
CA PHE A 29 4.98 -15.11 24.63
C PHE A 29 5.30 -16.42 23.90
N LEU A 30 4.36 -16.93 23.11
CA LEU A 30 4.53 -18.18 22.38
C LEU A 30 5.60 -18.06 21.29
N ARG A 31 5.63 -16.94 20.57
CA ARG A 31 6.68 -16.63 19.57
C ARG A 31 8.07 -16.65 20.19
N GLU A 32 8.24 -15.98 21.32
CA GLU A 32 9.54 -15.86 21.99
C GLU A 32 10.03 -17.23 22.51
N LEU A 33 9.14 -18.02 23.11
CA LEU A 33 9.49 -19.35 23.61
C LEU A 33 9.83 -20.33 22.47
N ILE A 34 9.06 -20.31 21.37
CA ILE A 34 9.36 -21.11 20.17
C ILE A 34 10.69 -20.67 19.54
N SER A 35 10.95 -19.37 19.46
CA SER A 35 12.21 -18.83 18.95
C SER A 35 13.42 -19.30 19.79
N ASN A 36 13.28 -19.29 21.12
CA ASN A 36 14.32 -19.80 22.01
C ASN A 36 14.55 -21.31 21.85
N ALA A 37 13.48 -22.08 21.66
CA ALA A 37 13.55 -23.50 21.37
C ALA A 37 14.26 -23.78 20.03
N SER A 38 13.95 -23.02 18.99
CA SER A 38 14.65 -23.08 17.70
C SER A 38 16.13 -22.79 17.82
N ASP A 39 16.50 -21.72 18.55
CA ASP A 39 17.91 -21.37 18.81
C ASP A 39 18.65 -22.47 19.59
N ALA A 40 17.98 -23.12 20.55
CA ALA A 40 18.56 -24.23 21.31
C ALA A 40 18.85 -25.46 20.43
N ILE A 41 17.97 -25.73 19.47
CA ILE A 41 18.16 -26.80 18.47
C ILE A 41 19.29 -26.44 17.51
N ASP A 42 19.36 -25.19 17.01
CA ASP A 42 20.45 -24.74 16.13
C ASP A 42 21.82 -24.88 16.83
N LYS A 43 21.92 -24.51 18.10
CA LYS A 43 23.14 -24.71 18.93
C LYS A 43 23.53 -26.18 19.08
N TYR A 44 22.52 -27.06 19.31
CA TYR A 44 22.77 -28.50 19.35
C TYR A 44 23.27 -29.06 18.06
N LYS A 45 22.60 -28.73 16.96
CA LYS A 45 22.94 -29.14 15.60
C LYS A 45 24.37 -28.73 15.25
N PHE A 46 24.73 -27.50 15.57
CA PHE A 46 26.08 -27.01 15.36
C PHE A 46 27.12 -27.80 16.17
N LYS A 47 26.84 -28.03 17.47
CA LYS A 47 27.73 -28.82 18.33
C LYS A 47 27.88 -30.27 17.81
N SER A 48 26.79 -30.84 17.31
CA SER A 48 26.77 -32.18 16.68
C SER A 48 27.63 -32.26 15.44
N LEU A 49 27.48 -31.29 14.52
CA LEU A 49 28.26 -31.23 13.25
C LEU A 49 29.77 -31.10 13.53
N ASN A 50 30.16 -30.35 14.54
CA ASN A 50 31.57 -30.09 14.88
C ASN A 50 32.17 -31.10 15.89
N SER A 51 31.43 -32.13 16.26
CA SER A 51 31.87 -33.11 17.28
C SER A 51 32.57 -34.34 16.70
N GLU A 52 32.87 -34.38 15.41
CA GLU A 52 33.45 -35.54 14.73
C GLU A 52 32.67 -36.85 14.96
N GLY A 53 31.34 -36.77 15.06
CA GLY A 53 30.45 -37.91 15.29
C GLY A 53 30.28 -38.33 16.77
N LYS A 54 30.89 -37.63 17.72
CA LYS A 54 30.72 -37.92 19.16
C LYS A 54 29.33 -37.55 19.68
N ILE A 55 28.65 -36.59 19.04
CA ILE A 55 27.29 -36.15 19.38
C ILE A 55 26.36 -36.58 18.24
N PRO A 56 25.37 -37.45 18.50
CA PRO A 56 24.47 -37.94 17.47
C PRO A 56 23.53 -36.85 16.95
N SER A 57 23.19 -36.91 15.67
CA SER A 57 22.07 -36.14 15.12
C SER A 57 20.75 -36.67 15.66
N LYS A 58 19.75 -35.80 15.76
CA LYS A 58 18.41 -36.11 16.26
C LYS A 58 17.33 -35.79 15.22
N ASP A 59 16.14 -36.31 15.44
CA ASP A 59 14.92 -35.80 14.82
C ASP A 59 14.48 -34.53 15.57
N TYR A 60 14.93 -33.37 15.08
CA TYR A 60 14.73 -32.08 15.74
C TYR A 60 13.27 -31.65 15.65
N LYS A 61 12.69 -31.27 16.80
CA LYS A 61 11.30 -30.83 16.90
C LYS A 61 11.04 -29.97 18.11
N ILE A 62 9.93 -29.27 18.07
CA ILE A 62 9.34 -28.50 19.17
C ILE A 62 7.95 -29.08 19.40
N ASP A 63 7.68 -29.56 20.60
CA ASP A 63 6.35 -30.10 20.98
C ASP A 63 5.61 -29.08 21.85
N ILE A 64 4.32 -28.83 21.57
CA ILE A 64 3.41 -28.03 22.38
C ILE A 64 2.37 -28.97 23.00
N ILE A 65 2.19 -28.88 24.31
CA ILE A 65 1.26 -29.75 25.06
C ILE A 65 0.32 -28.88 25.88
N LEU A 66 -0.98 -29.08 25.72
CA LEU A 66 -2.04 -28.35 26.41
C LEU A 66 -2.67 -29.24 27.49
N ASP A 67 -2.62 -28.79 28.75
CA ASP A 67 -3.26 -29.46 29.90
C ASP A 67 -4.37 -28.55 30.47
N LYS A 68 -5.57 -28.68 29.92
CA LYS A 68 -6.74 -27.91 30.37
C LYS A 68 -7.12 -28.17 31.84
N LYS A 69 -6.86 -29.39 32.36
CA LYS A 69 -7.24 -29.74 33.73
C LYS A 69 -6.41 -29.02 34.77
N ASN A 70 -5.12 -28.88 34.48
CA ASN A 70 -4.17 -28.24 35.39
C ASN A 70 -3.88 -26.79 35.01
N ASN A 71 -4.55 -26.23 34.00
CA ASN A 71 -4.34 -24.88 33.48
C ASN A 71 -2.87 -24.64 33.06
N LYS A 72 -2.27 -25.62 32.35
CA LYS A 72 -0.86 -25.59 31.96
C LYS A 72 -0.70 -25.68 30.43
N ILE A 73 0.27 -24.90 29.92
CA ILE A 73 0.81 -25.05 28.55
C ILE A 73 2.30 -25.38 28.65
N THR A 74 2.74 -26.37 27.88
CA THR A 74 4.14 -26.82 27.91
C THR A 74 4.73 -26.69 26.49
N ILE A 75 5.93 -26.09 26.40
CA ILE A 75 6.74 -26.01 25.19
C ILE A 75 8.00 -26.84 25.45
N LYS A 76 8.27 -27.85 24.61
CA LYS A 76 9.39 -28.78 24.77
C LYS A 76 10.24 -28.79 23.51
N ASP A 77 11.55 -28.60 23.65
CA ASP A 77 12.55 -28.82 22.62
C ASP A 77 13.50 -29.98 22.96
N ASN A 78 14.15 -30.49 21.92
CA ASN A 78 15.20 -31.46 22.04
C ASN A 78 16.59 -30.88 21.64
N GLY A 79 16.80 -29.60 21.97
CA GLY A 79 18.01 -28.85 21.66
C GLY A 79 19.17 -29.13 22.63
N ILE A 80 20.03 -28.11 22.80
CA ILE A 80 21.28 -28.25 23.60
C ILE A 80 21.05 -28.36 25.10
N GLY A 81 19.92 -27.83 25.61
CA GLY A 81 19.65 -27.67 27.04
C GLY A 81 20.52 -26.62 27.73
N MET A 82 20.42 -26.55 29.05
CA MET A 82 21.14 -25.59 29.88
C MET A 82 21.74 -26.31 31.09
N SER A 83 22.98 -25.94 31.44
CA SER A 83 23.62 -26.32 32.71
C SER A 83 23.08 -25.47 33.88
N LYS A 84 23.44 -25.80 35.13
CA LYS A 84 23.08 -24.97 36.28
C LYS A 84 23.63 -23.55 36.16
N GLU A 85 24.83 -23.41 35.62
CA GLU A 85 25.46 -22.11 35.39
C GLU A 85 24.70 -21.32 34.28
N ASP A 86 24.29 -22.00 33.20
CA ASP A 86 23.48 -21.38 32.12
C ASP A 86 22.12 -20.92 32.66
N LEU A 87 21.44 -21.70 33.50
CA LEU A 87 20.18 -21.30 34.14
C LEU A 87 20.36 -20.01 34.96
N THR A 88 21.41 -19.94 35.79
CA THR A 88 21.70 -18.75 36.59
C THR A 88 22.03 -17.54 35.71
N ASN A 89 22.84 -17.74 34.66
CA ASN A 89 23.32 -16.67 33.80
C ASN A 89 22.28 -16.18 32.81
N ASN A 90 21.45 -17.08 32.25
CA ASN A 90 20.54 -16.75 31.15
C ASN A 90 19.09 -16.54 31.59
N LEU A 91 18.63 -17.20 32.66
CA LEU A 91 17.28 -17.04 33.19
C LEU A 91 17.27 -16.30 34.54
N GLY A 92 18.31 -16.43 35.34
CA GLY A 92 18.46 -15.74 36.63
C GLY A 92 19.05 -14.33 36.48
N THR A 93 19.55 -13.94 35.31
CA THR A 93 20.15 -12.61 35.07
C THR A 93 19.37 -11.91 33.94
N ILE A 94 18.69 -10.83 34.27
CA ILE A 94 17.87 -10.05 33.35
C ILE A 94 18.74 -9.44 32.25
N ALA A 95 18.26 -9.49 30.98
CA ALA A 95 18.91 -8.94 29.78
C ALA A 95 20.29 -9.55 29.44
N LYS A 96 20.59 -10.75 29.90
CA LYS A 96 21.78 -11.52 29.50
C LYS A 96 21.36 -12.57 28.44
N SER A 97 22.02 -12.56 27.28
CA SER A 97 21.69 -13.47 26.19
C SER A 97 22.81 -14.47 25.91
N GLY A 98 22.59 -15.73 26.25
CA GLY A 98 23.49 -16.82 25.87
C GLY A 98 23.59 -17.07 24.36
N SER A 99 22.61 -16.58 23.59
CA SER A 99 22.65 -16.62 22.13
C SER A 99 23.59 -15.58 21.54
N LYS A 100 23.68 -14.38 22.16
CA LYS A 100 24.63 -13.33 21.76
C LYS A 100 26.08 -13.76 22.03
N ASP A 101 26.34 -14.37 23.15
CA ASP A 101 27.68 -14.89 23.51
C ASP A 101 28.09 -16.03 22.56
N PHE A 102 27.15 -16.87 22.16
CA PHE A 102 27.37 -17.92 21.18
C PHE A 102 27.74 -17.34 19.82
N VAL A 103 26.97 -16.36 19.29
CA VAL A 103 27.28 -15.68 18.02
C VAL A 103 28.65 -15.00 18.04
N ALA A 104 29.01 -14.36 19.14
CA ALA A 104 30.31 -13.68 19.28
C ALA A 104 31.49 -14.67 19.15
N LYS A 105 31.40 -15.84 19.79
CA LYS A 105 32.40 -16.91 19.70
C LYS A 105 32.55 -17.52 18.30
N PHE A 106 31.48 -17.48 17.48
CA PHE A 106 31.44 -18.11 16.16
C PHE A 106 31.66 -17.15 14.98
N LYS A 107 31.54 -15.83 15.16
CA LYS A 107 31.96 -14.85 14.15
C LYS A 107 33.46 -14.93 13.84
N GLU A 108 34.25 -15.45 14.77
CA GLU A 108 35.67 -15.70 14.57
C GLU A 108 35.96 -16.97 13.74
N ALA A 109 35.05 -17.92 13.69
CA ALA A 109 35.13 -19.13 12.87
C ALA A 109 34.37 -18.90 11.56
N LYS A 110 35.08 -18.80 10.44
CA LYS A 110 34.60 -18.48 9.06
C LYS A 110 33.45 -19.33 8.48
N GLU A 111 32.80 -20.18 9.25
CA GLU A 111 31.76 -21.12 8.80
C GLU A 111 30.31 -20.72 9.10
N SER A 112 30.03 -19.44 9.35
CA SER A 112 28.78 -18.97 9.97
C SER A 112 27.59 -18.69 9.02
N LYS A 113 27.61 -19.12 7.75
CA LYS A 113 26.53 -18.78 6.79
C LYS A 113 25.18 -19.46 7.04
N ASP A 114 25.13 -20.56 7.81
CA ASP A 114 23.92 -21.38 7.98
C ASP A 114 23.18 -21.21 9.34
N PHE A 115 23.68 -20.36 10.23
CA PHE A 115 23.09 -20.21 11.56
C PHE A 115 22.38 -18.86 11.73
N ASN A 116 21.05 -18.91 11.76
CA ASN A 116 20.20 -17.75 12.01
C ASN A 116 19.69 -17.73 13.45
N ILE A 117 20.55 -17.35 14.40
CA ILE A 117 20.13 -17.18 15.80
C ILE A 117 19.14 -16.02 15.89
N ILE A 118 17.97 -16.29 16.47
CA ILE A 118 16.83 -15.38 16.55
C ILE A 118 16.90 -14.55 17.84
N GLY A 119 17.16 -15.18 18.99
CA GLY A 119 17.15 -14.55 20.33
C GLY A 119 18.44 -13.82 20.68
N GLN A 120 18.49 -12.49 20.50
CA GLN A 120 19.70 -11.69 20.73
C GLN A 120 19.67 -10.83 22.01
N PHE A 121 18.49 -10.60 22.62
CA PHE A 121 18.32 -9.59 23.67
C PHE A 121 18.27 -10.14 25.10
N GLY A 122 18.08 -11.45 25.30
CA GLY A 122 18.00 -12.07 26.62
C GLY A 122 16.76 -11.69 27.43
N VAL A 123 15.70 -11.25 26.76
CA VAL A 123 14.46 -10.82 27.41
C VAL A 123 13.23 -11.65 27.00
N GLY A 124 13.33 -12.40 25.90
CA GLY A 124 12.21 -13.16 25.34
C GLY A 124 11.61 -14.19 26.33
N PHE A 125 12.43 -14.81 27.17
CA PHE A 125 11.96 -15.75 28.21
C PHE A 125 10.95 -15.12 29.18
N TYR A 126 11.19 -13.88 29.59
CA TYR A 126 10.33 -13.20 30.57
C TYR A 126 8.93 -12.86 30.03
N SER A 127 8.72 -12.91 28.70
CA SER A 127 7.39 -12.78 28.11
C SER A 127 6.41 -13.88 28.60
N ALA A 128 6.92 -15.03 29.04
CA ALA A 128 6.12 -16.08 29.66
C ALA A 128 5.30 -15.57 30.86
N PHE A 129 5.83 -14.64 31.64
CA PHE A 129 5.15 -14.08 32.82
C PHE A 129 4.03 -13.09 32.47
N MET A 130 3.89 -12.71 31.18
CA MET A 130 2.71 -11.95 30.74
C MET A 130 1.43 -12.80 30.89
N VAL A 131 1.53 -14.11 30.70
CA VAL A 131 0.39 -15.05 30.70
C VAL A 131 0.44 -16.06 31.85
N ALA A 132 1.63 -16.35 32.40
CA ALA A 132 1.81 -17.34 33.47
C ALA A 132 1.92 -16.70 34.84
N GLN A 133 1.38 -17.37 35.86
CA GLN A 133 1.62 -17.06 37.27
C GLN A 133 2.85 -17.80 37.83
N GLU A 134 3.27 -18.90 37.18
CA GLU A 134 4.45 -19.68 37.54
C GLU A 134 5.03 -20.31 36.27
N VAL A 135 6.36 -20.36 36.18
CA VAL A 135 7.12 -20.96 35.09
C VAL A 135 8.09 -21.99 35.65
N GLU A 136 7.99 -23.20 35.15
CA GLU A 136 8.89 -24.31 35.45
C GLU A 136 9.74 -24.61 34.20
N VAL A 137 11.08 -24.69 34.35
CA VAL A 137 12.01 -25.01 33.24
C VAL A 137 12.82 -26.24 33.62
N LEU A 138 12.46 -27.40 33.08
CA LEU A 138 13.21 -28.64 33.20
C LEU A 138 14.18 -28.76 32.03
N THR A 139 15.46 -28.78 32.30
CA THR A 139 16.49 -28.77 31.25
C THR A 139 17.66 -29.70 31.55
N LYS A 140 18.29 -30.21 30.49
CA LYS A 140 19.48 -31.08 30.59
C LYS A 140 20.39 -30.84 29.39
N THR A 141 21.66 -30.70 29.61
CA THR A 141 22.69 -30.78 28.57
C THR A 141 23.12 -32.22 28.30
N ILE A 142 23.92 -32.45 27.28
CA ILE A 142 24.40 -33.80 26.91
C ILE A 142 25.28 -34.38 28.03
N ASP A 143 26.11 -33.56 28.67
CA ASP A 143 27.21 -33.95 29.52
C ASP A 143 26.97 -33.67 31.02
N ASP A 144 25.75 -33.23 31.39
CA ASP A 144 25.45 -32.80 32.78
C ASP A 144 24.15 -33.46 33.30
N LYS A 145 23.85 -33.25 34.58
CA LYS A 145 22.59 -33.61 35.19
C LYS A 145 21.43 -32.74 34.68
N ALA A 146 20.23 -33.20 34.93
CA ALA A 146 19.03 -32.38 34.70
C ALA A 146 18.79 -31.45 35.87
N TYR A 147 18.28 -30.25 35.59
CA TYR A 147 17.91 -29.24 36.58
C TYR A 147 16.50 -28.73 36.32
N LEU A 148 15.77 -28.46 37.39
CA LEU A 148 14.49 -27.80 37.41
C LEU A 148 14.66 -26.39 37.95
N PHE A 149 14.35 -25.40 37.13
CA PHE A 149 14.25 -23.98 37.51
C PHE A 149 12.78 -23.64 37.69
N THR A 150 12.41 -22.97 38.80
CA THR A 150 11.03 -22.52 39.04
C THR A 150 11.02 -21.06 39.47
N SER A 151 10.11 -20.26 38.92
CA SER A 151 9.92 -18.85 39.27
C SER A 151 8.48 -18.42 39.07
N ASP A 152 8.01 -17.49 39.91
CA ASP A 152 6.75 -16.77 39.79
C ASP A 152 6.88 -15.42 39.02
N GLY A 153 8.11 -15.07 38.63
CA GLY A 153 8.41 -13.83 37.93
C GLY A 153 8.33 -12.58 38.79
N VAL A 154 8.39 -12.69 40.11
CA VAL A 154 8.32 -11.55 41.04
C VAL A 154 9.69 -11.19 41.57
N ASP A 155 10.24 -12.00 42.49
CA ASP A 155 11.48 -11.65 43.20
C ASP A 155 12.53 -12.77 43.22
N THR A 156 12.10 -14.02 43.14
CA THR A 156 12.97 -15.17 43.38
C THR A 156 12.80 -16.28 42.36
N TYR A 157 13.81 -17.11 42.28
CA TYR A 157 13.76 -18.38 41.58
C TYR A 157 14.46 -19.46 42.36
N SER A 158 14.12 -20.71 42.10
CA SER A 158 14.82 -21.88 42.67
C SER A 158 15.43 -22.73 41.54
N ILE A 159 16.54 -23.40 41.82
CA ILE A 159 17.15 -24.41 40.95
C ILE A 159 17.44 -25.64 41.78
N GLU A 160 16.88 -26.78 41.38
CA GLU A 160 17.13 -28.08 42.02
C GLU A 160 17.54 -29.14 40.99
N GLU A 161 18.25 -30.19 41.45
CA GLU A 161 18.56 -31.34 40.61
C GLU A 161 17.27 -32.10 40.29
N SER A 162 17.14 -32.58 39.07
CA SER A 162 15.94 -33.28 38.58
C SER A 162 16.34 -34.41 37.64
N GLU A 163 15.38 -35.12 37.11
CA GLU A 163 15.59 -36.22 36.16
C GLU A 163 15.01 -35.86 34.79
N ARG A 164 15.77 -36.11 33.75
CA ARG A 164 15.38 -36.04 32.35
C ARG A 164 16.27 -37.00 31.55
N GLU A 165 15.67 -37.75 30.62
CA GLU A 165 16.43 -38.74 29.84
C GLU A 165 17.34 -38.04 28.82
N ASP A 166 16.76 -37.25 27.92
CA ASP A 166 17.42 -36.61 26.78
C ASP A 166 17.80 -35.15 27.02
N SER A 167 18.82 -34.67 26.32
CA SER A 167 19.14 -33.24 26.32
C SER A 167 18.02 -32.41 25.66
N GLY A 168 17.86 -31.17 26.11
CA GLY A 168 16.85 -30.22 25.66
C GLY A 168 16.19 -29.48 26.82
N THR A 169 15.15 -28.72 26.53
CA THR A 169 14.44 -27.92 27.53
C THR A 169 12.92 -28.15 27.43
N THR A 170 12.28 -28.21 28.60
CA THR A 170 10.81 -28.25 28.73
C THR A 170 10.39 -27.08 29.58
N ILE A 171 9.63 -26.14 29.04
CA ILE A 171 9.10 -24.98 29.73
C ILE A 171 7.61 -25.20 29.95
N THR A 172 7.18 -25.25 31.21
CA THR A 172 5.78 -25.41 31.59
C THR A 172 5.28 -24.13 32.23
N LEU A 173 4.23 -23.55 31.68
CA LEU A 173 3.58 -22.34 32.15
C LEU A 173 2.29 -22.72 32.88
N THR A 174 2.16 -22.37 34.15
CA THR A 174 0.87 -22.39 34.85
C THR A 174 0.20 -21.05 34.58
N LEU A 175 -0.87 -21.03 33.76
CA LEU A 175 -1.50 -19.80 33.32
C LEU A 175 -2.17 -19.03 34.46
N LYS A 176 -2.23 -17.71 34.32
CA LYS A 176 -3.02 -16.83 35.20
C LYS A 176 -4.49 -17.17 35.07
N LYS A 177 -5.26 -16.84 36.11
CA LYS A 177 -6.72 -16.97 36.10
C LYS A 177 -7.32 -15.85 35.28
N ASP A 178 -8.39 -16.15 34.54
CA ASP A 178 -9.15 -15.17 33.81
C ASP A 178 -9.68 -14.07 34.75
N LYS A 179 -9.65 -12.83 34.26
CA LYS A 179 -10.17 -11.64 34.95
C LYS A 179 -10.99 -10.82 33.95
N ASP A 180 -11.75 -9.87 34.41
CA ASP A 180 -12.53 -8.97 33.56
C ASP A 180 -11.64 -8.29 32.51
N GLY A 181 -11.92 -8.57 31.23
CA GLY A 181 -11.15 -8.06 30.08
C GLY A 181 -9.84 -8.82 29.76
N GLU A 182 -9.46 -9.85 30.52
CA GLU A 182 -8.25 -10.66 30.29
C GLU A 182 -8.57 -12.15 30.32
N GLU A 183 -8.58 -12.80 29.15
CA GLU A 183 -8.86 -14.22 29.00
C GLU A 183 -7.55 -14.99 28.71
N TYR A 184 -7.01 -15.66 29.73
CA TYR A 184 -5.79 -16.48 29.61
C TYR A 184 -6.10 -17.92 29.23
N SER A 185 -7.31 -18.43 29.59
CA SER A 185 -7.76 -19.78 29.25
C SER A 185 -7.83 -20.02 27.75
N LYS A 186 -7.94 -18.98 26.93
CA LYS A 186 -7.89 -19.09 25.45
C LYS A 186 -6.64 -19.80 24.95
N TYR A 187 -5.49 -19.65 25.64
CA TYR A 187 -4.24 -20.31 25.26
C TYR A 187 -4.22 -21.82 25.52
N LEU A 188 -5.27 -22.38 26.08
CA LEU A 188 -5.48 -23.83 26.18
C LEU A 188 -6.36 -24.38 25.07
N GLU A 189 -6.88 -23.50 24.20
CA GLU A 189 -7.65 -23.92 23.04
C GLU A 189 -6.73 -24.26 21.86
N THR A 190 -6.96 -25.45 21.27
CA THR A 190 -6.13 -25.96 20.18
C THR A 190 -6.08 -25.00 18.99
N TYR A 191 -7.24 -24.45 18.58
CA TYR A 191 -7.35 -23.54 17.45
C TYR A 191 -6.58 -22.22 17.68
N GLU A 192 -6.56 -21.74 18.93
CA GLU A 192 -5.84 -20.51 19.27
C GLU A 192 -4.33 -20.70 19.10
N ILE A 193 -3.80 -21.82 19.61
CA ILE A 193 -2.38 -22.15 19.45
C ILE A 193 -2.01 -22.40 17.99
N GLU A 194 -2.87 -23.07 17.22
CA GLU A 194 -2.67 -23.21 15.75
C GLU A 194 -2.57 -21.87 15.08
N ASN A 195 -3.48 -20.93 15.39
CA ASN A 195 -3.49 -19.57 14.83
C ASN A 195 -2.25 -18.77 15.22
N LEU A 196 -1.84 -18.84 16.49
CA LEU A 196 -0.65 -18.15 16.97
C LEU A 196 0.65 -18.68 16.33
N VAL A 197 0.76 -20.01 16.18
CA VAL A 197 1.91 -20.63 15.49
C VAL A 197 1.91 -20.22 14.02
N LYS A 198 0.78 -20.27 13.35
CA LYS A 198 0.64 -19.82 11.95
C LYS A 198 1.00 -18.35 11.77
N LYS A 199 0.54 -17.50 12.67
CA LYS A 199 0.79 -16.07 12.60
C LYS A 199 2.25 -15.70 12.85
N TYR A 200 2.85 -16.23 13.91
CA TYR A 200 4.13 -15.73 14.41
C TYR A 200 5.33 -16.64 14.15
N SER A 201 5.11 -17.95 13.96
CA SER A 201 6.16 -18.98 13.95
C SER A 201 6.04 -19.97 12.80
N ASP A 202 5.23 -19.66 11.76
CA ASP A 202 4.97 -20.58 10.64
C ASP A 202 6.23 -21.01 9.91
N TYR A 203 7.24 -20.15 9.87
CA TYR A 203 8.49 -20.39 9.13
C TYR A 203 9.69 -20.69 10.03
N ILE A 204 9.45 -21.10 11.26
CA ILE A 204 10.49 -21.71 12.09
C ILE A 204 10.95 -23.02 11.44
N ARG A 205 12.27 -23.21 11.33
CA ARG A 205 12.90 -24.31 10.55
C ARG A 205 12.59 -25.72 11.03
N TYR A 206 12.14 -25.86 12.27
CA TYR A 206 11.85 -27.14 12.92
C TYR A 206 10.36 -27.35 13.03
N PRO A 207 9.87 -28.62 12.85
CA PRO A 207 8.47 -28.92 13.01
C PRO A 207 7.99 -28.61 14.42
N ILE A 208 6.94 -27.81 14.50
CA ILE A 208 6.22 -27.52 15.74
C ILE A 208 5.03 -28.46 15.77
N LYS A 209 5.03 -29.37 16.73
CA LYS A 209 4.05 -30.45 16.82
C LYS A 209 3.11 -30.26 18.01
N MET A 210 1.88 -30.62 17.82
CA MET A 210 0.87 -30.63 18.86
C MET A 210 -0.14 -31.76 18.62
N ASP A 211 -0.61 -32.37 19.71
CA ASP A 211 -1.70 -33.35 19.64
C ASP A 211 -3.03 -32.60 19.48
N VAL A 212 -3.68 -32.83 18.33
CA VAL A 212 -4.93 -32.19 17.95
C VAL A 212 -6.05 -33.24 17.90
N LYS A 213 -7.15 -32.96 18.57
CA LYS A 213 -8.36 -33.78 18.44
C LYS A 213 -9.05 -33.46 17.13
N THR A 214 -9.17 -34.45 16.27
CA THR A 214 -9.88 -34.35 15.00
C THR A 214 -11.05 -35.32 14.97
N SER A 215 -12.16 -34.94 14.31
CA SER A 215 -13.31 -35.83 14.09
C SER A 215 -13.16 -36.49 12.73
N LYS A 216 -12.93 -37.79 12.71
CA LYS A 216 -12.93 -38.56 11.45
C LYS A 216 -14.25 -39.30 11.27
N PRO A 217 -14.79 -39.38 10.04
CA PRO A 217 -15.98 -40.19 9.77
C PRO A 217 -15.74 -41.62 10.22
N LYS A 218 -16.67 -42.18 11.01
CA LYS A 218 -16.64 -43.58 11.42
C LYS A 218 -16.89 -44.45 10.19
N VAL A 219 -16.04 -45.43 9.98
CA VAL A 219 -16.18 -46.34 8.85
C VAL A 219 -16.82 -47.66 9.29
N ASP A 220 -17.60 -48.29 8.41
CA ASP A 220 -18.15 -49.62 8.60
C ASP A 220 -17.07 -50.71 8.35
N LYS A 221 -17.48 -51.98 8.44
CA LYS A 221 -16.57 -53.12 8.23
C LYS A 221 -15.98 -53.20 6.82
N ASP A 222 -16.57 -52.51 5.87
CA ASP A 222 -16.16 -52.45 4.46
C ASP A 222 -15.35 -51.16 4.14
N GLY A 223 -15.05 -50.36 5.16
CA GLY A 223 -14.25 -49.10 5.00
C GLY A 223 -15.06 -47.90 4.49
N LYS A 224 -16.40 -47.99 4.42
CA LYS A 224 -17.24 -46.87 3.97
C LYS A 224 -17.63 -45.96 5.11
N PRO A 225 -17.64 -44.64 4.92
CA PRO A 225 -18.09 -43.70 5.95
C PRO A 225 -19.54 -43.94 6.35
N ILE A 226 -19.79 -44.02 7.66
CA ILE A 226 -21.17 -44.09 8.22
C ILE A 226 -21.67 -42.65 8.38
N GLU A 227 -22.71 -42.30 7.68
CA GLU A 227 -23.30 -40.96 7.68
C GLU A 227 -23.69 -40.52 9.10
N GLY A 228 -23.26 -39.33 9.48
CA GLY A 228 -23.58 -38.71 10.78
C GLY A 228 -22.82 -39.30 11.99
N LYS A 229 -21.89 -40.26 11.80
CA LYS A 229 -21.07 -40.80 12.90
C LYS A 229 -19.63 -40.46 12.73
N TYR A 230 -19.02 -39.88 13.77
CA TYR A 230 -17.62 -39.49 13.82
C TYR A 230 -16.94 -40.08 15.04
N ASP A 231 -15.69 -40.51 14.88
CA ASP A 231 -14.83 -40.90 15.98
C ASP A 231 -13.83 -39.78 16.28
N GLU A 232 -13.67 -39.37 17.55
CA GLU A 232 -12.60 -38.46 17.94
C GLU A 232 -11.27 -39.22 17.90
N VAL A 233 -10.34 -38.71 17.10
CA VAL A 233 -8.97 -39.22 16.96
C VAL A 233 -7.99 -38.15 17.36
N VAL A 234 -7.01 -38.50 18.18
CA VAL A 234 -5.88 -37.61 18.50
C VAL A 234 -4.80 -37.81 17.45
N GLU A 235 -4.45 -36.76 16.73
CA GLU A 235 -3.38 -36.76 15.72
C GLU A 235 -2.26 -35.83 16.16
N ASN A 236 -1.01 -36.29 16.09
CA ASN A 236 0.16 -35.45 16.28
C ASN A 236 0.43 -34.64 15.01
N LYS A 237 -0.04 -33.40 14.98
CA LYS A 237 -0.03 -32.53 13.80
C LYS A 237 1.18 -31.60 13.82
N THR A 238 1.84 -31.41 12.68
CA THR A 238 2.80 -30.34 12.48
C THR A 238 2.03 -29.06 12.13
N LEU A 239 2.21 -28.01 12.95
CA LEU A 239 1.43 -26.78 12.87
C LEU A 239 2.01 -25.76 11.90
N ASN A 240 3.33 -25.79 11.68
CA ASN A 240 4.05 -24.80 10.89
C ASN A 240 4.49 -25.32 9.52
N SER A 241 4.71 -24.41 8.59
CA SER A 241 5.12 -24.70 7.20
C SER A 241 6.64 -24.83 7.04
N MET A 242 7.44 -24.38 7.99
CA MET A 242 8.90 -24.42 8.08
C MET A 242 9.65 -23.63 7.00
N ILE A 243 9.33 -23.84 5.72
CA ILE A 243 10.02 -23.19 4.60
C ILE A 243 9.12 -22.15 3.98
N PRO A 244 9.45 -20.86 4.08
CA PRO A 244 8.66 -19.81 3.46
C PRO A 244 8.77 -19.85 1.93
N LEU A 245 7.64 -19.62 1.27
CA LEU A 245 7.55 -19.65 -0.19
C LEU A 245 8.60 -18.73 -0.86
N TRP A 246 8.83 -17.53 -0.28
CA TRP A 246 9.77 -16.53 -0.80
C TRP A 246 11.27 -16.87 -0.58
N LYS A 247 11.58 -17.93 0.16
CA LYS A 247 12.96 -18.46 0.31
C LYS A 247 13.21 -19.71 -0.53
N LYS A 248 12.18 -20.28 -1.15
CA LYS A 248 12.34 -21.36 -2.12
C LYS A 248 13.08 -20.85 -3.37
N ASN A 249 13.69 -21.77 -4.13
CA ASN A 249 14.21 -21.37 -5.43
C ASN A 249 13.03 -21.03 -6.35
N LYS A 250 13.10 -19.88 -7.05
CA LYS A 250 12.03 -19.43 -7.95
C LYS A 250 11.62 -20.48 -9.00
N LYS A 251 12.55 -21.34 -9.42
CA LYS A 251 12.29 -22.39 -10.41
C LYS A 251 11.44 -23.54 -9.87
N ASP A 252 11.41 -23.69 -8.54
CA ASP A 252 10.70 -24.77 -7.85
C ASP A 252 9.32 -24.30 -7.33
N VAL A 253 8.92 -23.07 -7.63
CA VAL A 253 7.64 -22.48 -7.20
C VAL A 253 6.74 -22.31 -8.41
N THR A 254 5.55 -22.93 -8.35
CA THR A 254 4.54 -22.83 -9.41
C THR A 254 3.67 -21.59 -9.26
N GLU A 255 2.99 -21.22 -10.34
CA GLU A 255 2.04 -20.10 -10.33
C GLU A 255 0.84 -20.43 -9.43
N GLU A 256 0.39 -21.68 -9.41
CA GLU A 256 -0.67 -22.15 -8.52
C GLU A 256 -0.30 -21.99 -7.04
N GLU A 257 0.95 -22.30 -6.65
CA GLU A 257 1.43 -22.10 -5.28
C GLU A 257 1.43 -20.60 -4.92
N LEU A 258 1.87 -19.73 -5.85
CA LEU A 258 1.86 -18.27 -5.64
C LEU A 258 0.44 -17.72 -5.48
N ASN A 259 -0.48 -18.16 -6.32
CA ASN A 259 -1.87 -17.72 -6.31
C ASN A 259 -2.61 -18.23 -5.06
N SER A 260 -2.38 -19.50 -4.67
CA SER A 260 -2.94 -20.07 -3.44
C SER A 260 -2.45 -19.32 -2.21
N PHE A 261 -1.14 -19.07 -2.13
CA PHE A 261 -0.56 -18.30 -1.03
C PHE A 261 -1.17 -16.88 -0.94
N TYR A 262 -1.35 -16.20 -2.07
CA TYR A 262 -1.97 -14.89 -2.12
C TYR A 262 -3.40 -14.91 -1.56
N LYS A 263 -4.22 -15.84 -2.05
CA LYS A 263 -5.63 -15.97 -1.63
C LYS A 263 -5.74 -16.30 -0.14
N ASP A 264 -4.96 -17.25 0.32
CA ASP A 264 -4.99 -17.71 1.71
C ASP A 264 -4.46 -16.64 2.68
N LYS A 265 -3.34 -15.98 2.31
CA LYS A 265 -2.67 -15.02 3.19
C LYS A 265 -3.39 -13.69 3.29
N PHE A 266 -4.00 -13.21 2.19
CA PHE A 266 -4.61 -11.89 2.12
C PHE A 266 -6.14 -11.94 2.05
N ASN A 267 -6.74 -13.11 2.22
CA ASN A 267 -8.19 -13.35 2.18
C ASN A 267 -8.83 -12.80 0.90
N ASP A 268 -8.21 -13.07 -0.23
CA ASP A 268 -8.71 -12.72 -1.55
C ASP A 268 -9.25 -13.96 -2.26
N TYR A 269 -10.29 -13.81 -3.06
CA TYR A 269 -10.92 -14.93 -3.78
C TYR A 269 -10.43 -15.03 -5.22
N GLU A 270 -9.87 -13.95 -5.75
CA GLU A 270 -9.35 -13.89 -7.10
C GLU A 270 -7.83 -14.08 -7.12
N ASP A 271 -7.33 -14.54 -8.26
CA ASP A 271 -5.91 -14.59 -8.49
C ASP A 271 -5.34 -13.17 -8.63
N PRO A 272 -4.11 -12.90 -8.19
CA PRO A 272 -3.50 -11.60 -8.37
C PRO A 272 -3.24 -11.32 -9.86
N LEU A 273 -3.23 -10.06 -10.24
CA LEU A 273 -2.84 -9.65 -11.60
C LEU A 273 -1.41 -10.09 -11.92
N ALA A 274 -0.51 -9.98 -10.95
CA ALA A 274 0.87 -10.39 -11.06
C ALA A 274 1.50 -10.67 -9.69
N SER A 275 2.48 -11.57 -9.69
CA SER A 275 3.36 -11.86 -8.57
C SER A 275 4.81 -11.50 -8.90
N LEU A 276 5.52 -10.87 -7.97
CA LEU A 276 6.93 -10.53 -8.07
C LEU A 276 7.71 -11.33 -7.02
N PHE A 277 8.50 -12.26 -7.46
CA PHE A 277 9.45 -13.01 -6.63
C PHE A 277 10.79 -12.29 -6.64
N ILE A 278 11.19 -11.71 -5.51
CA ILE A 278 12.36 -10.84 -5.39
C ILE A 278 13.36 -11.49 -4.44
N SER A 279 14.57 -11.70 -4.90
CA SER A 279 15.72 -12.09 -4.08
C SER A 279 16.87 -11.15 -4.41
N VAL A 280 17.40 -10.49 -3.38
CA VAL A 280 18.49 -9.51 -3.50
C VAL A 280 19.59 -9.91 -2.53
N GLU A 281 20.80 -10.02 -3.04
CA GLU A 281 22.03 -10.19 -2.26
C GLU A 281 22.95 -9.00 -2.48
N GLY A 282 23.49 -8.40 -1.43
CA GLY A 282 24.39 -7.24 -1.53
C GLY A 282 24.58 -6.52 -0.21
N LEU A 283 24.67 -5.17 -0.27
CA LEU A 283 24.76 -4.31 0.93
C LEU A 283 23.53 -4.43 1.83
N VAL A 284 22.40 -4.78 1.27
CA VAL A 284 21.16 -5.16 1.94
C VAL A 284 20.66 -6.40 1.24
N SER A 285 20.55 -7.49 1.99
CA SER A 285 20.05 -8.77 1.50
C SER A 285 18.62 -8.99 1.98
N TYR A 286 17.72 -9.33 1.05
CA TYR A 286 16.33 -9.62 1.40
C TYR A 286 15.65 -10.49 0.35
N ASN A 287 14.62 -11.19 0.79
CA ASN A 287 13.69 -11.90 -0.07
C ASN A 287 12.31 -11.25 0.08
N ALA A 288 11.56 -11.15 -1.01
CA ALA A 288 10.20 -10.66 -0.96
C ALA A 288 9.32 -11.36 -1.99
N LEU A 289 8.06 -11.49 -1.65
CA LEU A 289 7.01 -11.92 -2.54
C LEU A 289 5.94 -10.83 -2.53
N VAL A 290 5.85 -10.08 -3.63
CA VAL A 290 4.96 -8.94 -3.77
C VAL A 290 3.91 -9.24 -4.83
N TYR A 291 2.67 -8.88 -4.54
CA TYR A 291 1.52 -9.10 -5.41
C TYR A 291 0.87 -7.79 -5.83
N ILE A 292 0.48 -7.73 -7.08
CA ILE A 292 -0.39 -6.69 -7.61
C ILE A 292 -1.79 -7.32 -7.72
N PRO A 293 -2.79 -6.86 -6.95
CA PRO A 293 -4.15 -7.38 -7.03
C PRO A 293 -4.78 -7.21 -8.41
N SER A 294 -5.76 -8.06 -8.75
CA SER A 294 -6.56 -7.93 -9.99
C SER A 294 -7.64 -6.87 -9.88
N HIS A 295 -8.10 -6.55 -8.68
CA HIS A 295 -9.14 -5.58 -8.37
C HIS A 295 -8.82 -4.78 -7.12
N ALA A 296 -9.44 -3.61 -6.98
CA ALA A 296 -9.29 -2.78 -5.79
C ALA A 296 -10.05 -3.38 -4.60
N PRO A 297 -9.41 -3.54 -3.41
CA PRO A 297 -10.13 -3.89 -2.20
C PRO A 297 -11.26 -2.89 -1.92
N TYR A 298 -12.42 -3.37 -1.50
CA TYR A 298 -13.60 -2.52 -1.26
C TYR A 298 -13.35 -1.37 -0.27
N ASN A 299 -12.39 -1.54 0.65
CA ASN A 299 -12.03 -0.55 1.66
C ASN A 299 -10.78 0.29 1.30
N LEU A 300 -10.26 0.20 0.07
CA LEU A 300 -9.02 0.88 -0.36
C LEU A 300 -9.06 2.40 -0.12
N TYR A 301 -10.24 3.00 -0.18
CA TYR A 301 -10.45 4.44 0.00
C TYR A 301 -10.98 4.80 1.40
N SER A 302 -11.10 3.82 2.32
CA SER A 302 -11.52 4.11 3.69
C SER A 302 -10.35 4.67 4.51
N GLU A 303 -10.66 5.51 5.50
CA GLU A 303 -9.66 6.07 6.45
C GLU A 303 -8.94 4.97 7.24
N ASN A 304 -9.60 3.83 7.45
CA ASN A 304 -9.06 2.69 8.18
C ASN A 304 -8.23 1.73 7.31
N TYR A 305 -8.02 2.05 6.02
CA TYR A 305 -7.21 1.19 5.17
C TYR A 305 -5.73 1.33 5.52
N GLU A 306 -5.14 0.24 5.97
CA GLU A 306 -3.72 0.16 6.28
C GLU A 306 -2.94 -0.42 5.10
N LYS A 307 -2.06 0.40 4.52
CA LYS A 307 -1.10 -0.05 3.51
C LYS A 307 0.07 -0.77 4.14
N GLY A 308 0.79 -1.57 3.39
CA GLY A 308 2.08 -2.12 3.78
C GLY A 308 2.27 -3.56 3.38
N LEU A 309 3.50 -4.04 3.56
CA LEU A 309 3.89 -5.42 3.37
C LEU A 309 4.19 -6.06 4.74
N ASP A 310 3.89 -7.34 4.88
CA ASP A 310 4.21 -8.07 6.10
C ASP A 310 5.72 -8.25 6.21
N LEU A 311 6.25 -7.91 7.38
CA LEU A 311 7.68 -7.92 7.64
C LEU A 311 8.09 -9.14 8.43
N TYR A 312 9.09 -9.83 7.92
CA TYR A 312 9.78 -10.93 8.58
C TYR A 312 11.26 -10.61 8.75
N ALA A 313 11.85 -11.13 9.80
CA ALA A 313 13.29 -11.13 9.99
C ALA A 313 13.73 -12.55 10.39
N LYS A 314 14.65 -13.13 9.62
CA LYS A 314 15.13 -14.51 9.82
C LYS A 314 14.01 -15.56 9.88
N GLY A 315 12.94 -15.35 9.09
CA GLY A 315 11.77 -16.23 9.05
C GLY A 315 10.79 -16.07 10.23
N VAL A 316 11.03 -15.10 11.13
CA VAL A 316 10.11 -14.77 12.23
C VAL A 316 9.29 -13.55 11.84
N PHE A 317 7.99 -13.61 12.06
CA PHE A 317 7.07 -12.50 11.84
C PHE A 317 7.36 -11.35 12.81
N ILE A 318 7.51 -10.13 12.25
CA ILE A 318 7.84 -8.93 13.01
C ILE A 318 6.64 -7.99 13.08
N LYS A 319 6.08 -7.63 11.93
CA LYS A 319 5.03 -6.63 11.83
C LYS A 319 4.15 -6.89 10.63
N GLU A 320 2.85 -6.79 10.83
CA GLU A 320 1.86 -6.76 9.78
C GLU A 320 1.83 -5.37 9.14
N LYS A 321 1.68 -5.32 7.81
CA LYS A 321 1.50 -4.08 7.05
C LYS A 321 2.51 -2.98 7.37
N CYS A 322 3.80 -3.29 7.22
CA CYS A 322 4.87 -2.30 7.37
C CYS A 322 4.70 -1.19 6.32
N LYS A 323 4.12 -0.06 6.73
CA LYS A 323 3.75 1.05 5.85
C LYS A 323 4.94 1.75 5.21
N GLU A 324 6.09 1.67 5.86
CA GLU A 324 7.34 2.27 5.43
C GLU A 324 7.91 1.61 4.16
N LEU A 325 7.47 0.39 3.84
CA LEU A 325 7.89 -0.37 2.65
C LEU A 325 7.12 0.01 1.38
N VAL A 326 6.03 0.77 1.49
CA VAL A 326 5.12 1.03 0.39
C VAL A 326 4.77 2.51 0.32
N PRO A 327 5.05 3.21 -0.81
CA PRO A 327 4.60 4.57 -1.01
C PRO A 327 3.06 4.63 -1.12
N ASP A 328 2.46 5.81 -0.86
CA ASP A 328 1.00 5.95 -0.81
C ASP A 328 0.32 5.58 -2.14
N TYR A 329 0.94 5.90 -3.25
CA TYR A 329 0.39 5.61 -4.57
C TYR A 329 0.46 4.13 -4.98
N LEU A 330 1.22 3.29 -4.24
CA LEU A 330 1.23 1.83 -4.39
C LEU A 330 0.51 1.12 -3.23
N LYS A 331 -0.31 1.83 -2.45
CA LYS A 331 -0.96 1.27 -1.24
C LYS A 331 -1.76 -0.02 -1.49
N PHE A 332 -2.12 -0.31 -2.73
CA PHE A 332 -2.86 -1.50 -3.13
C PHE A 332 -2.02 -2.78 -3.18
N ILE A 333 -0.67 -2.70 -3.28
CA ILE A 333 0.15 -3.91 -3.32
C ILE A 333 0.08 -4.68 -2.00
N LYS A 334 0.19 -6.00 -2.10
CA LYS A 334 0.22 -6.94 -0.99
C LYS A 334 1.53 -7.71 -1.03
N GLY A 335 1.92 -8.31 0.08
CA GLY A 335 3.10 -9.16 0.05
C GLY A 335 3.83 -9.28 1.38
N VAL A 336 4.98 -9.92 1.30
CA VAL A 336 5.86 -10.19 2.43
C VAL A 336 7.29 -9.79 2.09
N VAL A 337 8.03 -9.32 3.09
CA VAL A 337 9.47 -9.00 3.00
C VAL A 337 10.19 -9.67 4.16
N ASP A 338 11.28 -10.37 3.87
CA ASP A 338 12.11 -11.04 4.88
C ASP A 338 13.57 -10.65 4.67
N SER A 339 14.20 -10.06 5.68
CA SER A 339 15.62 -9.69 5.65
C SER A 339 16.29 -10.01 6.98
N ASP A 340 17.51 -10.50 6.87
CA ASP A 340 18.37 -10.75 8.03
C ASP A 340 19.10 -9.47 8.51
N ASP A 341 19.07 -8.39 7.71
CA ASP A 341 19.78 -7.13 7.95
C ASP A 341 18.98 -6.10 8.76
N PHE A 342 17.75 -6.43 9.17
CA PHE A 342 16.96 -5.54 10.01
C PHE A 342 17.52 -5.43 11.43
N SER A 343 17.81 -4.19 11.86
CA SER A 343 18.05 -3.88 13.27
C SER A 343 16.73 -3.88 14.02
N LEU A 344 16.45 -4.94 14.72
CA LEU A 344 15.25 -5.06 15.57
C LEU A 344 15.52 -4.42 16.93
N ASN A 345 14.51 -3.75 17.49
CA ASN A 345 14.50 -3.36 18.90
C ASN A 345 14.23 -4.59 19.80
N ILE A 346 14.22 -4.38 21.11
CA ILE A 346 14.03 -5.44 22.10
C ILE A 346 12.70 -6.17 21.93
N SER A 347 11.60 -5.43 21.63
CA SER A 347 10.27 -6.02 21.41
C SER A 347 10.09 -6.62 20.02
N ARG A 348 10.98 -6.31 19.08
CA ARG A 348 10.83 -6.63 17.65
C ARG A 348 9.56 -6.04 17.00
N GLU A 349 8.87 -5.12 17.68
CA GLU A 349 7.64 -4.50 17.19
C GLU A 349 7.89 -3.13 16.54
N ILE A 350 8.96 -2.44 16.93
CA ILE A 350 9.29 -1.10 16.44
C ILE A 350 10.58 -1.19 15.63
N LEU A 351 10.47 -0.80 14.37
CA LEU A 351 11.62 -0.51 13.53
C LEU A 351 12.00 0.95 13.78
N GLN A 352 13.16 1.19 14.39
CA GLN A 352 13.74 2.54 14.37
C GLN A 352 13.96 2.94 12.91
N SER A 353 13.89 4.24 12.58
CA SER A 353 14.11 4.75 11.21
C SER A 353 15.36 4.10 10.61
N ASN A 354 15.15 3.08 9.78
CA ASN A 354 16.22 2.20 9.35
C ASN A 354 16.52 2.48 7.87
N PRO A 355 17.73 2.94 7.53
CA PRO A 355 18.14 3.13 6.13
C PRO A 355 17.95 1.88 5.26
N VAL A 356 17.97 0.69 5.87
CA VAL A 356 17.71 -0.60 5.19
C VAL A 356 16.29 -0.65 4.65
N ILE A 357 15.29 -0.22 5.44
CA ILE A 357 13.88 -0.21 5.00
C ILE A 357 13.69 0.68 3.78
N ASN A 358 14.26 1.89 3.79
CA ASN A 358 14.14 2.81 2.67
C ASN A 358 14.77 2.25 1.39
N LYS A 359 15.91 1.54 1.51
CA LYS A 359 16.54 0.88 0.36
C LYS A 359 15.68 -0.25 -0.20
N ILE A 360 15.09 -1.06 0.68
CA ILE A 360 14.18 -2.13 0.28
C ILE A 360 12.93 -1.54 -0.36
N ALA A 361 12.32 -0.52 0.24
CA ALA A 361 11.14 0.16 -0.28
C ALA A 361 11.36 0.70 -1.70
N ASN A 362 12.45 1.46 -1.91
CA ASN A 362 12.82 1.99 -3.22
C ASN A 362 13.05 0.88 -4.26
N ASN A 363 13.66 -0.24 -3.86
CA ASN A 363 13.89 -1.35 -4.78
C ASN A 363 12.57 -2.05 -5.15
N ILE A 364 11.68 -2.27 -4.19
CA ILE A 364 10.34 -2.83 -4.43
C ILE A 364 9.53 -1.90 -5.33
N GLU A 365 9.51 -0.60 -5.06
CA GLU A 365 8.85 0.42 -5.88
C GLU A 365 9.29 0.30 -7.35
N ASN A 366 10.60 0.33 -7.61
CA ASN A 366 11.15 0.20 -8.96
C ASN A 366 10.77 -1.13 -9.63
N LYS A 367 10.78 -2.23 -8.89
CA LYS A 367 10.41 -3.56 -9.44
C LYS A 367 8.92 -3.67 -9.76
N VAL A 368 8.06 -3.07 -8.93
CA VAL A 368 6.61 -3.02 -9.19
C VAL A 368 6.32 -2.19 -10.44
N VAL A 369 6.93 -1.01 -10.55
CA VAL A 369 6.79 -0.15 -11.75
C VAL A 369 7.32 -0.84 -13.01
N ALA A 370 8.48 -1.49 -12.93
CA ALA A 370 9.02 -2.28 -14.04
C ALA A 370 8.07 -3.40 -14.48
N LYS A 371 7.46 -4.12 -13.51
CA LYS A 371 6.48 -5.18 -13.81
C LYS A 371 5.21 -4.64 -14.46
N LEU A 372 4.73 -3.49 -14.01
CA LEU A 372 3.57 -2.84 -14.64
C LEU A 372 3.87 -2.40 -16.09
N ASN A 373 5.08 -1.89 -16.36
CA ASN A 373 5.52 -1.56 -17.71
C ASN A 373 5.68 -2.83 -18.59
N GLU A 374 6.16 -3.93 -18.02
CA GLU A 374 6.21 -5.23 -18.70
C GLU A 374 4.80 -5.69 -19.11
N ILE A 375 3.86 -5.70 -18.17
CA ILE A 375 2.45 -6.07 -18.44
C ILE A 375 1.85 -5.16 -19.52
N LYS A 376 2.08 -3.84 -19.44
CA LYS A 376 1.60 -2.88 -20.42
C LYS A 376 2.10 -3.18 -21.83
N LYS A 377 3.36 -3.62 -21.95
CA LYS A 377 3.99 -3.96 -23.22
C LYS A 377 3.52 -5.30 -23.78
N GLU A 378 3.35 -6.31 -22.92
CA GLU A 378 3.04 -7.68 -23.33
C GLU A 378 1.54 -7.90 -23.54
N ASP A 379 0.70 -7.30 -22.67
CA ASP A 379 -0.76 -7.44 -22.68
C ASP A 379 -1.41 -6.11 -22.27
N PHE A 380 -1.62 -5.26 -23.26
CA PHE A 380 -2.20 -3.92 -23.04
C PHE A 380 -3.63 -3.98 -22.49
N ASP A 381 -4.45 -4.96 -22.92
CA ASP A 381 -5.82 -5.10 -22.41
C ASP A 381 -5.84 -5.54 -20.93
N LYS A 382 -4.91 -6.38 -20.51
CA LYS A 382 -4.68 -6.72 -19.09
C LYS A 382 -4.22 -5.49 -18.31
N TYR A 383 -3.34 -4.68 -18.89
CA TYR A 383 -2.90 -3.43 -18.29
C TYR A 383 -4.03 -2.41 -18.13
N LEU A 384 -4.93 -2.30 -19.11
CA LEU A 384 -6.09 -1.41 -19.01
C LEU A 384 -7.05 -1.80 -17.89
N LYS A 385 -7.21 -3.09 -17.60
CA LYS A 385 -7.96 -3.56 -16.42
C LYS A 385 -7.31 -3.07 -15.12
N PHE A 386 -5.99 -3.23 -15.00
CA PHE A 386 -5.22 -2.68 -13.88
C PHE A 386 -5.41 -1.16 -13.76
N PHE A 387 -5.24 -0.45 -14.85
CA PHE A 387 -5.30 1.02 -14.86
C PHE A 387 -6.70 1.55 -14.53
N LYS A 388 -7.75 0.82 -14.85
CA LYS A 388 -9.12 1.14 -14.44
C LYS A 388 -9.28 1.13 -12.92
N GLU A 389 -8.66 0.16 -12.24
CA GLU A 389 -8.75 -0.01 -10.78
C GLU A 389 -7.78 0.92 -10.01
N PHE A 390 -6.57 1.12 -10.53
CA PHE A 390 -5.47 1.74 -9.80
C PHE A 390 -4.82 2.93 -10.51
N GLY A 391 -5.32 3.33 -11.68
CA GLY A 391 -4.73 4.41 -12.48
C GLY A 391 -4.67 5.74 -11.73
N ASP A 392 -5.70 6.07 -10.96
CA ASP A 392 -5.75 7.31 -10.18
C ASP A 392 -4.69 7.32 -9.06
N HIS A 393 -4.32 6.16 -8.51
CA HIS A 393 -3.21 6.06 -7.56
C HIS A 393 -1.87 6.38 -8.21
N ILE A 394 -1.64 5.89 -9.44
CA ILE A 394 -0.41 6.18 -10.18
C ILE A 394 -0.32 7.69 -10.49
N LYS A 395 -1.41 8.30 -10.97
CA LYS A 395 -1.51 9.74 -11.20
C LYS A 395 -1.29 10.54 -9.92
N TYR A 396 -1.89 10.10 -8.80
CA TYR A 396 -1.68 10.69 -7.48
C TYR A 396 -0.21 10.64 -7.05
N GLY A 397 0.52 9.58 -7.41
CA GLY A 397 1.96 9.46 -7.14
C GLY A 397 2.77 10.60 -7.77
N ILE A 398 2.44 11.01 -8.98
CA ILE A 398 3.08 12.17 -9.63
C ILE A 398 2.64 13.47 -8.96
N TYR A 399 1.34 13.65 -8.73
CA TYR A 399 0.79 14.85 -8.10
C TYR A 399 1.34 15.08 -6.69
N SER A 400 1.23 14.09 -5.79
CA SER A 400 1.64 14.19 -4.39
C SER A 400 3.15 14.33 -4.19
N SER A 401 3.93 13.88 -5.17
CA SER A 401 5.39 14.05 -5.19
C SER A 401 5.84 15.38 -5.83
N TYR A 402 4.90 16.28 -6.16
CA TYR A 402 5.20 17.53 -6.89
C TYR A 402 6.03 17.29 -8.15
N GLY A 403 5.73 16.21 -8.88
CA GLY A 403 6.42 15.84 -10.12
C GLY A 403 7.77 15.14 -9.95
N THR A 404 8.30 14.96 -8.73
CA THR A 404 9.62 14.30 -8.54
C THR A 404 9.63 12.83 -8.93
N LYS A 405 8.45 12.19 -8.99
CA LYS A 405 8.28 10.80 -9.45
C LYS A 405 7.87 10.69 -10.92
N LYS A 406 7.86 11.79 -11.66
CA LYS A 406 7.49 11.84 -13.08
C LYS A 406 8.23 10.79 -13.91
N ASP A 407 9.56 10.81 -13.88
CA ASP A 407 10.40 9.93 -14.71
C ASP A 407 10.16 8.44 -14.43
N LEU A 408 9.75 8.11 -13.20
CA LEU A 408 9.44 6.75 -12.82
C LEU A 408 8.05 6.31 -13.31
N LEU A 409 7.05 7.21 -13.28
CA LEU A 409 5.63 6.87 -13.41
C LEU A 409 4.99 7.29 -14.73
N GLN A 410 5.55 8.27 -15.46
CA GLN A 410 4.93 8.84 -16.65
C GLN A 410 4.60 7.79 -17.74
N ASP A 411 5.46 6.78 -17.89
CA ASP A 411 5.23 5.72 -18.87
C ASP A 411 4.11 4.75 -18.48
N LEU A 412 3.65 4.78 -17.24
CA LEU A 412 2.48 4.01 -16.81
C LEU A 412 1.15 4.69 -17.17
N LEU A 413 1.15 5.97 -17.50
CA LEU A 413 -0.09 6.70 -17.77
C LEU A 413 -0.69 6.33 -19.12
N VAL A 414 -2.02 6.22 -19.11
CA VAL A 414 -2.83 6.06 -20.31
C VAL A 414 -4.08 6.93 -20.22
N PHE A 415 -4.47 7.54 -21.34
CA PHE A 415 -5.60 8.47 -21.41
C PHE A 415 -6.51 8.12 -22.59
N ASP A 416 -7.76 8.52 -22.50
CA ASP A 416 -8.62 8.55 -23.70
C ASP A 416 -8.09 9.58 -24.69
N SER A 417 -8.34 9.38 -25.96
CA SER A 417 -7.89 10.22 -27.06
C SER A 417 -9.06 10.59 -27.95
N LEU A 418 -8.92 11.69 -28.67
CA LEU A 418 -9.90 12.14 -29.64
C LEU A 418 -9.92 11.26 -30.91
N LYS A 419 -8.75 10.76 -31.32
CA LYS A 419 -8.57 10.02 -32.58
C LYS A 419 -8.62 8.50 -32.41
N GLU A 420 -8.51 7.99 -31.18
CA GLU A 420 -8.43 6.56 -30.92
C GLU A 420 -9.61 6.08 -30.08
N ASP A 421 -10.14 4.91 -30.41
CA ASP A 421 -11.26 4.31 -29.66
C ASP A 421 -10.83 3.79 -28.28
N LYS A 422 -9.56 3.34 -28.16
CA LYS A 422 -8.97 2.86 -26.90
C LYS A 422 -8.08 3.91 -26.28
N LYS A 423 -7.87 3.80 -24.97
CA LYS A 423 -6.85 4.61 -24.26
C LYS A 423 -5.48 4.38 -24.87
N ILE A 424 -4.69 5.45 -24.95
CA ILE A 424 -3.34 5.46 -25.48
C ILE A 424 -2.34 5.88 -24.40
N SER A 425 -1.09 5.47 -24.54
CA SER A 425 0.00 5.99 -23.71
C SER A 425 0.49 7.34 -24.22
N LEU A 426 1.18 8.09 -23.36
CA LEU A 426 1.85 9.34 -23.78
C LEU A 426 2.88 9.10 -24.88
N LYS A 427 3.51 7.93 -24.88
CA LYS A 427 4.42 7.52 -25.94
C LYS A 427 3.70 7.34 -27.27
N ASP A 428 2.55 6.63 -27.27
CA ASP A 428 1.77 6.42 -28.50
C ASP A 428 1.28 7.74 -29.07
N TYR A 429 0.84 8.68 -28.21
CA TYR A 429 0.48 10.03 -28.63
C TYR A 429 1.66 10.72 -29.32
N LYS A 430 2.83 10.75 -28.68
CA LYS A 430 4.03 11.39 -29.21
C LYS A 430 4.51 10.77 -30.53
N ASP A 431 4.49 9.44 -30.62
CA ASP A 431 4.93 8.72 -31.82
C ASP A 431 4.01 9.01 -33.05
N LYS A 432 2.75 9.42 -32.81
CA LYS A 432 1.76 9.78 -33.85
C LYS A 432 1.65 11.28 -34.09
N MET A 433 2.33 12.13 -33.30
CA MET A 433 2.28 13.58 -33.44
C MET A 433 2.74 14.03 -34.83
N PRO A 434 2.04 14.97 -35.47
CA PRO A 434 2.54 15.70 -36.64
C PRO A 434 3.89 16.38 -36.35
N LYS A 435 4.78 16.42 -37.36
CA LYS A 435 6.16 16.92 -37.17
C LYS A 435 6.24 18.40 -36.79
N ASP A 436 5.26 19.17 -37.13
CA ASP A 436 5.12 20.61 -36.88
C ASP A 436 4.37 20.91 -35.57
N GLN A 437 3.78 19.89 -34.92
CA GLN A 437 3.09 20.04 -33.65
C GLN A 437 4.08 20.23 -32.52
N LYS A 438 3.87 21.28 -31.70
CA LYS A 438 4.81 21.68 -30.62
C LYS A 438 4.39 21.14 -29.25
N TYR A 439 3.12 20.87 -29.05
CA TYR A 439 2.53 20.56 -27.74
C TYR A 439 1.76 19.25 -27.75
N ILE A 440 1.67 18.61 -26.60
CA ILE A 440 0.69 17.54 -26.33
C ILE A 440 -0.59 18.23 -25.90
N TYR A 441 -1.62 18.19 -26.75
CA TYR A 441 -2.90 18.83 -26.45
C TYR A 441 -3.75 17.97 -25.54
N PHE A 442 -4.46 18.62 -24.61
CA PHE A 442 -5.45 17.97 -23.76
C PHE A 442 -6.69 18.83 -23.58
N ALA A 443 -7.80 18.17 -23.28
CA ALA A 443 -9.04 18.75 -22.83
C ALA A 443 -9.51 18.06 -21.57
N SER A 444 -10.01 18.80 -20.59
CA SER A 444 -10.54 18.28 -19.34
C SER A 444 -12.05 18.50 -19.22
N GLY A 445 -12.72 17.60 -18.49
CA GLY A 445 -14.17 17.70 -18.26
C GLY A 445 -14.69 16.51 -17.46
N LYS A 446 -15.99 16.54 -17.10
CA LYS A 446 -16.63 15.55 -16.22
C LYS A 446 -16.73 14.14 -16.82
N SER A 447 -16.72 14.00 -18.14
CA SER A 447 -16.75 12.72 -18.84
C SER A 447 -16.16 12.86 -20.25
N LYS A 448 -15.80 11.73 -20.86
CA LYS A 448 -15.35 11.69 -22.26
C LYS A 448 -16.38 12.34 -23.19
N GLU A 449 -17.66 12.03 -22.99
CA GLU A 449 -18.77 12.54 -23.80
C GLU A 449 -18.88 14.06 -23.69
N SER A 450 -18.78 14.63 -22.45
CA SER A 450 -18.84 16.08 -22.26
C SER A 450 -17.65 16.79 -22.91
N ILE A 451 -16.44 16.21 -22.82
CA ILE A 451 -15.25 16.77 -23.47
C ILE A 451 -15.42 16.79 -25.01
N LEU A 452 -16.00 15.74 -25.56
CA LEU A 452 -16.26 15.68 -27.01
C LEU A 452 -17.31 16.69 -27.50
N MET A 453 -18.10 17.28 -26.59
CA MET A 453 -19.08 18.33 -26.91
C MET A 453 -18.50 19.74 -26.79
N LEU A 454 -17.28 19.90 -26.28
CA LEU A 454 -16.64 21.22 -26.15
C LEU A 454 -16.50 21.90 -27.53
N PRO A 455 -16.87 23.20 -27.66
CA PRO A 455 -16.66 23.95 -28.90
C PRO A 455 -15.20 23.99 -29.35
N GLN A 456 -14.26 24.07 -28.40
CA GLN A 456 -12.84 24.16 -28.67
C GLN A 456 -12.28 22.91 -29.37
N ILE A 457 -12.94 21.75 -29.22
CA ILE A 457 -12.48 20.50 -29.83
C ILE A 457 -12.82 20.39 -31.34
N GLU A 458 -13.72 21.24 -31.85
CA GLU A 458 -14.20 21.21 -33.25
C GLU A 458 -13.03 21.30 -34.24
N LYS A 459 -12.06 22.18 -33.98
CA LYS A 459 -10.86 22.36 -34.81
C LYS A 459 -10.06 21.06 -34.92
N TYR A 460 -9.89 20.37 -33.78
CA TYR A 460 -9.09 19.13 -33.68
C TYR A 460 -9.82 17.93 -34.28
N LYS A 461 -11.17 17.91 -34.27
CA LYS A 461 -11.97 16.89 -34.99
C LYS A 461 -11.73 16.93 -36.47
N LYS A 462 -11.60 18.14 -37.05
CA LYS A 462 -11.39 18.36 -38.48
C LYS A 462 -9.92 18.28 -38.91
N GLY A 463 -8.98 18.48 -37.96
CA GLY A 463 -7.54 18.49 -38.19
C GLY A 463 -6.86 17.14 -37.97
N ASP A 464 -5.54 17.09 -38.13
CA ASP A 464 -4.70 15.88 -37.93
C ASP A 464 -4.16 15.73 -36.49
N GLN A 465 -4.28 16.78 -35.69
CA GLN A 465 -3.78 16.80 -34.31
C GLN A 465 -4.73 16.01 -33.39
N ASP A 466 -4.13 15.19 -32.51
CA ASP A 466 -4.89 14.48 -31.50
C ASP A 466 -5.01 15.30 -30.20
N VAL A 467 -5.95 14.94 -29.33
CA VAL A 467 -6.20 15.58 -28.04
C VAL A 467 -6.41 14.50 -26.99
N LEU A 468 -5.68 14.55 -25.88
CA LEU A 468 -5.92 13.70 -24.70
C LEU A 468 -7.19 14.16 -23.99
N LEU A 469 -8.06 13.22 -23.66
CA LEU A 469 -9.34 13.50 -23.01
C LEU A 469 -9.22 13.14 -21.51
N LEU A 470 -9.16 14.16 -20.67
CA LEU A 470 -8.92 14.06 -19.24
C LEU A 470 -10.26 14.11 -18.49
N SER A 471 -10.83 12.92 -18.23
CA SER A 471 -12.13 12.80 -17.57
C SER A 471 -12.04 12.42 -16.08
N GLY A 472 -10.86 12.12 -15.57
CA GLY A 472 -10.62 11.83 -14.15
C GLY A 472 -10.31 13.08 -13.34
N ASN A 473 -10.82 13.15 -12.11
CA ASN A 473 -10.62 14.31 -11.22
C ASN A 473 -9.14 14.64 -10.96
N ILE A 474 -8.23 13.64 -11.02
CA ILE A 474 -6.79 13.81 -10.78
C ILE A 474 -5.99 14.05 -12.08
N ASP A 475 -6.61 13.83 -13.24
CA ASP A 475 -5.90 13.81 -14.53
C ASP A 475 -5.18 15.12 -14.81
N GLU A 476 -5.89 16.23 -14.75
CA GLU A 476 -5.36 17.55 -15.06
C GLU A 476 -4.28 17.97 -14.07
N PHE A 477 -4.50 17.70 -12.76
CA PHE A 477 -3.48 17.96 -11.73
C PHE A 477 -2.21 17.15 -11.97
N CYS A 478 -2.33 15.90 -12.40
CA CYS A 478 -1.18 15.06 -12.75
C CYS A 478 -0.41 15.64 -13.94
N ILE A 479 -1.10 15.99 -15.02
CA ILE A 479 -0.50 16.56 -16.25
C ILE A 479 0.22 17.88 -15.94
N LEU A 480 -0.38 18.77 -15.15
CA LEU A 480 0.24 20.05 -14.76
C LEU A 480 1.49 19.86 -13.89
N MET A 481 1.48 18.86 -12.99
CA MET A 481 2.69 18.52 -12.21
C MET A 481 3.79 17.91 -13.07
N MET A 482 3.44 17.19 -14.14
CA MET A 482 4.40 16.65 -15.10
C MET A 482 5.05 17.73 -15.96
N ARG A 483 4.29 18.78 -16.35
CA ARG A 483 4.67 19.88 -17.25
C ARG A 483 4.94 19.47 -18.69
N ASP A 484 5.70 18.42 -18.91
CA ASP A 484 6.07 17.90 -20.23
C ASP A 484 6.16 16.36 -20.20
N TYR A 485 6.13 15.74 -21.37
CA TYR A 485 6.52 14.35 -21.60
C TYR A 485 7.62 14.33 -22.66
N ASP A 486 8.78 13.79 -22.30
CA ASP A 486 9.95 13.72 -23.18
C ASP A 486 10.24 15.08 -23.90
N LYS A 487 10.26 16.17 -23.10
CA LYS A 487 10.49 17.57 -23.51
C LYS A 487 9.40 18.22 -24.35
N VAL A 488 8.27 17.58 -24.55
CA VAL A 488 7.11 18.16 -25.21
C VAL A 488 6.12 18.60 -24.14
N GLU A 489 5.84 19.90 -24.07
CA GLU A 489 4.96 20.48 -23.07
C GLU A 489 3.50 20.11 -23.31
N PHE A 490 2.72 19.99 -22.22
CA PHE A 490 1.28 19.84 -22.30
C PHE A 490 0.60 21.18 -22.45
N LYS A 491 -0.49 21.22 -23.24
CA LYS A 491 -1.24 22.44 -23.48
C LYS A 491 -2.74 22.16 -23.52
N SER A 492 -3.49 22.91 -22.70
CA SER A 492 -4.95 22.86 -22.72
C SER A 492 -5.51 23.51 -23.99
N ILE A 493 -6.49 22.86 -24.64
CA ILE A 493 -7.21 23.46 -25.76
C ILE A 493 -8.15 24.57 -25.29
N SER A 494 -8.49 24.61 -24.00
CA SER A 494 -9.34 25.65 -23.38
C SER A 494 -8.55 26.88 -22.91
N GLU A 495 -7.21 26.89 -23.01
CA GLU A 495 -6.43 28.09 -22.74
C GLU A 495 -6.45 29.07 -23.91
N ASP A 496 -6.35 30.38 -23.61
CA ASP A 496 -6.22 31.44 -24.62
C ASP A 496 -4.87 31.36 -25.35
N ASN A 497 -4.85 30.79 -26.54
CA ASN A 497 -3.66 30.47 -27.31
C ASN A 497 -3.39 31.46 -28.46
N LYS A 498 -2.99 32.68 -28.12
CA LYS A 498 -2.63 33.71 -29.12
C LYS A 498 -1.42 33.37 -30.01
N GLU A 499 -0.61 32.42 -29.61
CA GLU A 499 0.65 32.08 -30.31
C GLU A 499 0.49 31.13 -31.50
N GLU A 500 -0.60 30.39 -31.57
CA GLU A 500 -0.84 29.37 -32.60
C GLU A 500 -1.64 29.87 -33.82
N VAL A 501 -1.99 31.14 -33.83
CA VAL A 501 -2.77 31.76 -34.88
C VAL A 501 -1.84 32.34 -35.95
N SER A 502 -2.13 32.13 -37.22
CA SER A 502 -1.38 32.74 -38.33
C SER A 502 -1.38 34.27 -38.22
N LYS A 503 -0.37 34.92 -38.78
CA LYS A 503 -0.32 36.40 -38.78
C LYS A 503 -1.56 37.01 -39.46
N GLU A 504 -2.01 36.41 -40.52
CA GLU A 504 -3.20 36.87 -41.29
C GLU A 504 -4.48 36.76 -40.47
N GLU A 505 -4.66 35.65 -39.73
CA GLU A 505 -5.81 35.48 -38.83
C GLU A 505 -5.74 36.44 -37.62
N LYS A 506 -4.55 36.70 -37.06
CA LYS A 506 -4.37 37.69 -35.98
C LYS A 506 -4.79 39.09 -36.46
N GLU A 507 -4.28 39.54 -37.59
CA GLU A 507 -4.62 40.85 -38.18
C GLU A 507 -6.11 40.96 -38.46
N LYS A 508 -6.75 39.89 -38.94
CA LYS A 508 -8.18 39.83 -39.20
C LYS A 508 -9.01 39.98 -37.92
N ILE A 509 -8.62 39.26 -36.85
CA ILE A 509 -9.30 39.31 -35.55
C ILE A 509 -9.09 40.68 -34.89
N GLU A 510 -7.90 41.24 -34.94
CA GLU A 510 -7.59 42.56 -34.38
C GLU A 510 -8.39 43.65 -35.11
N SER A 511 -8.47 43.58 -36.44
CA SER A 511 -9.28 44.50 -37.23
C SER A 511 -10.78 44.38 -36.89
N CYS A 512 -11.30 43.14 -36.80
CA CYS A 512 -12.69 42.89 -36.45
C CYS A 512 -13.00 43.36 -35.01
N THR A 513 -12.07 43.12 -34.06
CA THR A 513 -12.19 43.60 -32.67
C THR A 513 -12.25 45.12 -32.60
N ALA A 514 -11.37 45.82 -33.35
CA ALA A 514 -11.36 47.29 -33.39
C ALA A 514 -12.69 47.86 -33.93
N GLN A 515 -13.25 47.25 -34.99
CA GLN A 515 -14.53 47.64 -35.58
C GLN A 515 -15.72 47.42 -34.66
N ASN A 516 -15.67 46.43 -33.78
CA ASN A 516 -16.75 46.02 -32.88
C ASN A 516 -16.48 46.33 -31.41
N LYS A 517 -15.52 47.21 -31.12
CA LYS A 517 -15.07 47.48 -29.75
C LYS A 517 -16.23 47.86 -28.84
N GLU A 518 -17.14 48.74 -29.26
CA GLU A 518 -18.28 49.17 -28.43
C GLU A 518 -19.21 47.99 -28.08
N LEU A 519 -19.50 47.09 -29.01
CA LEU A 519 -20.30 45.90 -28.73
C LEU A 519 -19.61 44.94 -27.75
N ILE A 520 -18.31 44.71 -27.92
CA ILE A 520 -17.51 43.84 -27.06
C ILE A 520 -17.46 44.42 -25.65
N ASP A 521 -17.25 45.74 -25.52
CA ASP A 521 -17.23 46.43 -24.24
C ASP A 521 -18.62 46.37 -23.54
N ASP A 522 -19.74 46.57 -24.30
CA ASP A 522 -21.11 46.43 -23.75
C ASP A 522 -21.42 44.99 -23.28
N ILE A 523 -20.96 43.96 -24.01
CA ILE A 523 -21.08 42.55 -23.58
C ILE A 523 -20.26 42.29 -22.33
N LYS A 524 -19.03 42.81 -22.28
CA LYS A 524 -18.14 42.68 -21.09
C LYS A 524 -18.77 43.36 -19.86
N ASP A 525 -19.31 44.58 -20.02
CA ASP A 525 -19.97 45.29 -18.94
C ASP A 525 -21.23 44.55 -18.43
N ALA A 526 -21.96 43.90 -19.34
CA ALA A 526 -23.13 43.11 -18.99
C ALA A 526 -22.75 41.82 -18.19
N LEU A 527 -21.57 41.28 -18.38
CA LEU A 527 -21.06 40.04 -17.78
C LEU A 527 -19.94 40.26 -16.77
N LYS A 528 -19.72 41.47 -16.28
CA LYS A 528 -18.59 41.86 -15.40
C LYS A 528 -18.44 41.02 -14.14
N ASP A 529 -19.53 40.44 -13.64
CA ASP A 529 -19.56 39.61 -12.44
C ASP A 529 -19.33 38.12 -12.76
N GLU A 530 -19.36 37.73 -14.04
CA GLU A 530 -19.26 36.34 -14.51
C GLU A 530 -17.96 36.04 -15.29
N VAL A 531 -17.45 37.00 -16.07
CA VAL A 531 -16.23 36.83 -16.88
C VAL A 531 -15.26 37.99 -16.68
N ASN A 532 -13.97 37.70 -16.83
CA ASN A 532 -12.90 38.70 -16.73
C ASN A 532 -12.72 39.44 -18.05
N GLU A 533 -12.90 38.76 -19.17
CA GLU A 533 -12.74 39.32 -20.52
C GLU A 533 -13.75 38.76 -21.49
N VAL A 534 -13.99 39.51 -22.57
CA VAL A 534 -14.73 39.08 -23.78
C VAL A 534 -13.83 39.32 -24.97
N VAL A 535 -13.60 38.31 -25.80
CA VAL A 535 -12.70 38.37 -26.94
C VAL A 535 -13.34 37.70 -28.17
N LEU A 536 -12.85 38.04 -29.38
CA LEU A 536 -13.19 37.31 -30.59
C LEU A 536 -12.28 36.09 -30.73
N SER A 537 -12.89 34.93 -30.96
CA SER A 537 -12.19 33.65 -31.02
C SER A 537 -11.52 33.42 -32.37
N SER A 538 -10.35 32.82 -32.35
CA SER A 538 -9.66 32.22 -33.51
C SER A 538 -9.79 30.71 -33.60
N LYS A 539 -10.45 30.09 -32.60
CA LYS A 539 -10.49 28.62 -32.43
C LYS A 539 -11.82 28.02 -32.85
N LEU A 540 -12.91 28.80 -32.71
CA LEU A 540 -14.25 28.33 -32.97
C LEU A 540 -14.50 28.18 -34.46
N VAL A 541 -15.19 27.11 -34.84
CA VAL A 541 -15.51 26.77 -36.22
C VAL A 541 -17.03 26.89 -36.46
N ASP A 542 -17.80 26.03 -35.82
CA ASP A 542 -19.26 25.95 -36.00
C ASP A 542 -20.04 26.57 -34.83
N SER A 543 -19.47 26.56 -33.62
CA SER A 543 -20.11 27.08 -32.39
C SER A 543 -20.03 28.63 -32.32
N PRO A 544 -21.06 29.31 -31.75
CA PRO A 544 -21.07 30.77 -31.63
C PRO A 544 -20.17 31.29 -30.51
N VAL A 545 -20.03 30.54 -29.41
CA VAL A 545 -19.31 30.95 -28.20
C VAL A 545 -18.62 29.77 -27.52
N CYS A 546 -17.61 30.06 -26.72
CA CYS A 546 -17.05 29.16 -25.71
C CYS A 546 -16.49 29.92 -24.51
N ILE A 547 -16.19 29.22 -23.40
CA ILE A 547 -15.41 29.75 -22.30
C ILE A 547 -13.98 29.23 -22.42
N SER A 548 -13.01 30.12 -22.34
CA SER A 548 -11.62 29.79 -22.08
C SER A 548 -11.17 30.32 -20.72
N THR A 549 -10.02 29.88 -20.26
CA THR A 549 -9.45 30.33 -18.98
C THR A 549 -8.05 30.89 -19.15
N LYS A 550 -7.64 31.76 -18.24
CA LYS A 550 -6.29 32.30 -18.14
C LYS A 550 -5.60 31.80 -16.87
N ASP A 551 -4.29 31.93 -16.83
CA ASP A 551 -3.44 31.66 -15.65
C ASP A 551 -3.45 30.19 -15.17
N GLY A 552 -3.71 29.22 -16.03
CA GLY A 552 -3.47 27.80 -15.78
C GLY A 552 -4.47 27.09 -14.87
N LEU A 553 -5.51 27.78 -14.36
CA LEU A 553 -6.62 27.17 -13.62
C LEU A 553 -7.81 26.96 -14.56
N SER A 554 -8.17 25.70 -14.85
CA SER A 554 -9.34 25.38 -15.65
C SER A 554 -10.63 25.41 -14.84
N LEU A 555 -11.79 25.47 -15.54
CA LEU A 555 -13.10 25.34 -14.92
C LEU A 555 -13.28 23.99 -14.21
N ASN A 556 -12.74 22.93 -14.79
CA ASN A 556 -12.80 21.59 -14.19
C ASN A 556 -11.98 21.51 -12.90
N MET A 557 -10.81 22.12 -12.85
CA MET A 557 -10.01 22.21 -11.63
C MET A 557 -10.70 23.04 -10.55
N GLU A 558 -11.30 24.19 -10.90
CA GLU A 558 -12.12 25.01 -9.99
C GLU A 558 -13.23 24.14 -9.36
N ASP A 559 -13.98 23.38 -10.18
CA ASP A 559 -15.07 22.51 -9.74
C ASP A 559 -14.58 21.41 -8.78
N VAL A 560 -13.47 20.75 -9.12
CA VAL A 560 -12.87 19.69 -8.26
C VAL A 560 -12.36 20.26 -6.93
N MET A 561 -11.71 21.43 -6.95
CA MET A 561 -11.16 22.04 -5.74
C MET A 561 -12.26 22.58 -4.82
N SER A 562 -13.33 23.16 -5.37
CA SER A 562 -14.45 23.68 -4.58
C SER A 562 -15.27 22.59 -3.88
N LYS A 563 -15.26 21.36 -4.40
CA LYS A 563 -15.98 20.20 -3.84
C LYS A 563 -15.16 19.38 -2.83
N GLN A 564 -13.93 19.79 -2.53
CA GLN A 564 -13.12 19.07 -1.55
C GLN A 564 -13.71 19.21 -0.13
N PRO A 565 -13.72 18.14 0.66
CA PRO A 565 -14.19 18.20 2.04
C PRO A 565 -13.44 19.26 2.85
N GLY A 566 -14.20 20.17 3.50
CA GLY A 566 -13.65 21.23 4.35
C GLY A 566 -13.21 22.51 3.62
N VAL A 567 -13.43 22.62 2.32
CA VAL A 567 -13.20 23.85 1.55
C VAL A 567 -14.51 24.64 1.47
N ASP A 568 -14.47 25.94 1.83
CA ASP A 568 -15.58 26.86 1.56
C ASP A 568 -15.57 27.24 0.08
N GLU A 569 -16.70 27.05 -0.63
CA GLU A 569 -16.83 27.36 -2.05
C GLU A 569 -16.46 28.82 -2.38
N ASN A 570 -16.63 29.76 -1.41
CA ASN A 570 -16.26 31.16 -1.60
C ASN A 570 -14.77 31.42 -1.47
N GLU A 571 -14.03 30.54 -0.79
CA GLU A 571 -12.58 30.64 -0.58
C GLU A 571 -11.80 29.80 -1.60
N ALA A 572 -12.46 28.92 -2.34
CA ALA A 572 -11.84 28.12 -3.40
C ALA A 572 -11.24 29.03 -4.50
N PRO A 573 -10.09 28.70 -5.06
CA PRO A 573 -9.52 29.40 -6.21
C PRO A 573 -10.50 29.44 -7.36
N LYS A 574 -10.66 30.62 -8.00
CA LYS A 574 -11.58 30.81 -9.14
C LYS A 574 -10.80 31.00 -10.43
N ALA A 575 -11.22 30.30 -11.47
CA ALA A 575 -10.65 30.43 -12.80
C ALA A 575 -10.97 31.81 -13.40
N GLN A 576 -10.01 32.42 -14.07
CA GLN A 576 -10.21 33.64 -14.82
C GLN A 576 -10.88 33.33 -16.15
N LYS A 577 -12.20 33.54 -16.19
CA LYS A 577 -13.05 33.18 -17.33
C LYS A 577 -12.97 34.22 -18.44
N VAL A 578 -12.86 33.77 -19.67
CA VAL A 578 -12.89 34.58 -20.89
C VAL A 578 -14.01 34.05 -21.80
N LEU A 579 -14.98 34.90 -22.13
CA LEU A 579 -15.96 34.54 -23.14
C LEU A 579 -15.36 34.79 -24.51
N GLU A 580 -15.22 33.73 -25.31
CA GLU A 580 -14.79 33.82 -26.70
C GLU A 580 -15.99 33.76 -27.62
N ILE A 581 -16.10 34.70 -28.55
CA ILE A 581 -17.20 34.81 -29.54
C ILE A 581 -16.66 34.53 -30.92
N ASN A 582 -17.32 33.70 -31.71
CA ASN A 582 -16.97 33.40 -33.08
C ASN A 582 -17.36 34.56 -34.03
N PRO A 583 -16.37 35.31 -34.58
CA PRO A 583 -16.68 36.44 -35.47
C PRO A 583 -17.31 36.05 -36.82
N GLU A 584 -17.12 34.78 -37.24
CA GLU A 584 -17.65 34.30 -38.53
C GLU A 584 -19.07 33.73 -38.38
N HIS A 585 -19.54 33.49 -37.13
CA HIS A 585 -20.87 32.92 -36.89
C HIS A 585 -21.99 33.95 -37.19
N GLU A 586 -23.11 33.50 -37.74
CA GLU A 586 -24.24 34.37 -38.08
C GLU A 586 -24.81 35.11 -36.90
N LEU A 587 -24.74 34.50 -35.69
CA LEU A 587 -25.20 35.14 -34.44
C LEU A 587 -24.39 36.39 -34.09
N PHE A 588 -23.05 36.39 -34.31
CA PHE A 588 -22.23 37.58 -34.09
C PHE A 588 -22.60 38.69 -35.06
N LYS A 589 -22.86 38.36 -36.36
CA LYS A 589 -23.34 39.33 -37.36
C LYS A 589 -24.69 39.91 -36.98
N ALA A 590 -25.58 39.13 -36.36
CA ALA A 590 -26.86 39.60 -35.86
C ALA A 590 -26.68 40.51 -34.62
N LEU A 591 -25.75 40.21 -33.73
CA LEU A 591 -25.43 41.05 -32.57
C LEU A 591 -24.88 42.42 -32.97
N GLN A 592 -24.12 42.54 -34.07
CA GLN A 592 -23.65 43.81 -34.59
C GLN A 592 -24.82 44.78 -34.93
N ALA A 593 -25.98 44.24 -35.34
CA ALA A 593 -27.17 45.04 -35.61
C ALA A 593 -27.84 45.59 -34.33
N LEU A 594 -27.50 45.08 -33.14
CA LEU A 594 -28.02 45.54 -31.85
C LEU A 594 -27.14 46.64 -31.23
N LYS A 595 -26.12 47.12 -31.90
CA LYS A 595 -25.23 48.18 -31.43
C LYS A 595 -26.03 49.40 -31.03
N GLY A 596 -25.86 49.85 -29.75
CA GLY A 596 -26.57 50.94 -29.14
C GLY A 596 -27.85 50.57 -28.34
N ASP A 597 -28.32 49.30 -28.43
CA ASP A 597 -29.45 48.80 -27.61
C ASP A 597 -28.86 47.94 -26.44
N LYS A 598 -28.46 48.64 -25.39
CA LYS A 598 -27.77 48.02 -24.22
C LYS A 598 -28.62 46.97 -23.50
N ASP A 599 -29.93 47.14 -23.46
CA ASP A 599 -30.83 46.19 -22.79
C ASP A 599 -30.89 44.86 -23.53
N LYS A 600 -31.00 44.93 -24.88
CA LYS A 600 -30.93 43.71 -25.69
C LYS A 600 -29.56 43.07 -25.67
N VAL A 601 -28.47 43.85 -25.76
CA VAL A 601 -27.11 43.33 -25.66
C VAL A 601 -26.91 42.59 -24.37
N LYS A 602 -27.36 43.15 -23.23
CA LYS A 602 -27.29 42.49 -21.92
C LYS A 602 -28.02 41.15 -21.87
N LYS A 603 -29.23 41.09 -22.46
CA LYS A 603 -30.04 39.88 -22.51
C LYS A 603 -29.33 38.78 -23.34
N TYR A 604 -28.82 39.13 -24.53
CA TYR A 604 -28.11 38.18 -25.38
C TYR A 604 -26.75 37.77 -24.78
N ALA A 605 -26.01 38.69 -24.14
CA ALA A 605 -24.77 38.39 -23.47
C ALA A 605 -24.95 37.33 -22.35
N SER A 606 -26.00 37.49 -21.52
CA SER A 606 -26.35 36.49 -20.52
C SER A 606 -26.64 35.12 -21.13
N LEU A 607 -27.45 35.08 -22.21
CA LEU A 607 -27.77 33.81 -22.88
C LEU A 607 -26.53 33.13 -23.47
N LEU A 608 -25.64 33.90 -24.12
CA LEU A 608 -24.39 33.38 -24.69
C LEU A 608 -23.45 32.82 -23.64
N TYR A 609 -23.35 33.51 -22.50
CA TYR A 609 -22.56 33.03 -21.39
C TYR A 609 -23.12 31.72 -20.82
N GLU A 610 -24.43 31.65 -20.59
CA GLU A 610 -25.10 30.47 -20.04
C GLU A 610 -25.05 29.30 -21.05
N GLU A 611 -25.15 29.56 -22.37
CA GLU A 611 -24.93 28.57 -23.44
C GLU A 611 -23.50 28.01 -23.38
N ALA A 612 -22.49 28.87 -23.26
CA ALA A 612 -21.09 28.46 -23.18
C ALA A 612 -20.83 27.62 -21.92
N MET A 613 -21.41 28.01 -20.78
CA MET A 613 -21.29 27.24 -19.52
C MET A 613 -21.96 25.87 -19.59
N LEU A 614 -23.11 25.76 -20.29
CA LEU A 614 -23.78 24.48 -20.55
C LEU A 614 -22.91 23.55 -21.39
N LEU A 615 -22.27 24.10 -22.44
CA LEU A 615 -21.37 23.33 -23.29
C LEU A 615 -20.12 22.83 -22.55
N GLU A 616 -19.63 23.60 -21.57
CA GLU A 616 -18.57 23.19 -20.65
C GLU A 616 -19.03 22.15 -19.60
N GLY A 617 -20.34 21.81 -19.56
CA GLY A 617 -20.91 20.83 -18.64
C GLY A 617 -21.23 21.35 -17.26
N PHE A 618 -21.38 22.67 -17.11
CA PHE A 618 -21.78 23.34 -15.87
C PHE A 618 -23.27 23.65 -15.83
N ASP A 619 -23.82 23.64 -14.63
CA ASP A 619 -25.22 24.00 -14.40
C ASP A 619 -25.45 25.52 -14.55
N ILE A 620 -26.58 25.89 -15.12
CA ILE A 620 -27.04 27.27 -15.17
C ILE A 620 -27.41 27.74 -13.76
N LYS A 621 -26.79 28.83 -13.29
CA LYS A 621 -27.03 29.39 -11.96
C LYS A 621 -28.49 29.87 -11.79
N ASN A 622 -29.01 30.63 -12.79
CA ASN A 622 -30.39 31.16 -12.77
C ASN A 622 -31.25 30.51 -13.87
N ARG A 623 -31.62 29.23 -13.65
CA ARG A 623 -32.44 28.47 -14.63
C ARG A 623 -33.75 29.15 -14.99
N THR A 624 -34.38 29.87 -14.04
CA THR A 624 -35.65 30.56 -14.27
C THR A 624 -35.49 31.72 -15.27
N GLU A 625 -34.47 32.53 -15.10
CA GLU A 625 -34.16 33.66 -15.95
C GLU A 625 -33.76 33.21 -17.36
N PHE A 626 -32.92 32.19 -17.43
CA PHE A 626 -32.54 31.55 -18.72
C PHE A 626 -33.76 31.11 -19.53
N VAL A 627 -34.65 30.34 -18.91
CA VAL A 627 -35.87 29.84 -19.57
C VAL A 627 -36.80 31.00 -19.96
N LYS A 628 -36.91 32.03 -19.12
CA LYS A 628 -37.69 33.24 -19.42
C LYS A 628 -37.12 33.95 -20.67
N ASN A 629 -35.81 34.20 -20.68
CA ASN A 629 -35.13 34.86 -21.81
C ASN A 629 -35.26 34.06 -23.10
N LEU A 630 -35.10 32.72 -23.02
CA LEU A 630 -35.27 31.82 -24.15
C LEU A 630 -36.71 31.87 -24.70
N ASN A 631 -37.74 31.80 -23.81
CA ASN A 631 -39.15 31.89 -24.22
C ASN A 631 -39.48 33.23 -24.92
N GLU A 632 -38.93 34.33 -24.41
CA GLU A 632 -39.13 35.66 -24.99
C GLU A 632 -38.56 35.71 -26.42
N LEU A 633 -37.36 35.13 -26.66
CA LEU A 633 -36.78 35.02 -28.01
C LEU A 633 -37.61 34.16 -28.94
N MET A 634 -38.12 33.03 -28.45
CA MET A 634 -39.03 32.18 -29.25
C MET A 634 -40.27 32.93 -29.65
N VAL A 635 -40.88 33.72 -28.76
CA VAL A 635 -42.06 34.54 -29.07
C VAL A 635 -41.72 35.65 -30.06
N GLU A 636 -40.57 36.31 -29.92
CA GLU A 636 -40.12 37.35 -30.88
C GLU A 636 -39.88 36.76 -32.30
N SER A 637 -39.31 35.55 -32.37
CA SER A 637 -39.06 34.86 -33.64
C SER A 637 -40.36 34.42 -34.35
N LEU A 638 -41.39 34.06 -33.60
CA LEU A 638 -42.69 33.62 -34.12
C LEU A 638 -43.60 34.78 -34.51
N LYS A 639 -43.26 36.02 -34.12
CA LYS A 639 -44.03 37.24 -34.49
C LYS A 639 -43.53 37.89 -35.79
N LYS A 640 -42.41 37.41 -36.33
CA LYS A 640 -41.90 37.79 -37.66
C LYS A 640 -42.43 36.85 -38.73
#